data_f8447fd02cc316eb8831e63b0bf42827
#
_entry.id   f8447fd02cc316eb8831e63b0bf42827
#
_cell.length_a   1.000
_cell.length_b   1.000
_cell.length_c   1.000
_cell.angle_alpha   90.00
_cell.angle_beta   90.00
_cell.angle_gamma   90.00
#
_symmetry.space_group_name_H-M   'P 1'
#
loop_
_entity.id
_entity.type
_entity.pdbx_description
1 polymer ?
#
loop_
_entity_poly.entity_id
_entity_poly.type
_entity_poly.pdbx_seq_one_letter_code
_entity_poly.pdbx_strand_id
1 'polypeptide(L)'
;MDALCDDLAVTSPFVGRGPELGRLRELWAATGTSTVRVVTVAGEPGVGKTALLQELAEEVAASGGLAVGGRCDDGASLPYQPFVETVRALARQRPEALAELPSHHRQRLAHLVPDLVDAPVDPATDPSARVQLLRAVTELLRRESARTPLLVVLDDLQWAGSATLILLRHLALETEPAPFLIVALHRTTELAPEHPLHGLLAELHAAGVVASIPLGGLETADVRALVEQAGRADGEHAEELSARLHARTNGNPFFVGELLAHLPEDPNGDAALPVSIVDVVAHRLDQLSPPANELLLAMALRGRPTIVDVPIQAVDLDDRAGLDALDEALQAGLVAETSANDVAFVHDLVREAVYERAGSARRARLHARLADTLDGSDVDGVAGEVARHLAASNPSGATLRRLATCSFAAGRFSLDRYDPETATAQLQTTLDTLDRIGSDPDGIRGEASIALAVAMTRAGEAATAKGLCEAAAAIARETGDPRALARAALAFEEVSWTGDGFIGEPAAEGTDEILREAIGALGEAEPVLRGRLLARLPRVLLFHEAATVRRAYADEARRLAVETGSSILRGEALEGMRWALWGSDELDTMLEVSNEMVAAAAGTDDALLLARATIWRYIALLERGDVDDAADAIDSLRELGERFRDPMARWFPTMFLAMRSLLTGQLATAEGHAFAALALAQALDLRWAVTTFGIQLAYVRREQDRLGELEEATVAVAARWDAPVWHASLADLYCATGQADLARATFARLAASGFGDVPLDPGWIVTMSTLADVCAELGDVASAAIIYDLLAPHSHRLIVIVPGSVCAGSAERPAARLAALLGRHDEALAHLDAADRAHERLGAAAAIAHTHLARAEVARRRGDDPTPALDAAASLADALDLPFVRRLAREARTS
;
A
#
# COMPACT_ATOMS: atom_id res chain seq x y z
N MET A 1 -18.12 -21.05 18.54
CA MET A 1 -19.14 -21.94 17.95
C MET A 1 -20.43 -21.18 17.66
N ASP A 2 -20.82 -20.27 18.53
CA ASP A 2 -22.11 -19.59 18.43
C ASP A 2 -22.24 -18.56 17.28
N ALA A 3 -21.19 -17.87 16.84
CA ALA A 3 -21.32 -16.81 15.83
C ALA A 3 -21.39 -17.28 14.36
N LEU A 4 -20.83 -18.42 14.00
CA LEU A 4 -21.00 -19.00 12.66
C LEU A 4 -22.22 -19.92 12.60
N CYS A 5 -22.60 -20.53 13.73
CA CYS A 5 -23.77 -21.40 13.84
C CYS A 5 -25.06 -20.60 14.07
N ASP A 6 -25.02 -19.48 14.79
CA ASP A 6 -26.23 -18.67 15.06
C ASP A 6 -26.64 -17.85 13.80
N ASP A 7 -25.70 -17.39 12.97
CA ASP A 7 -26.00 -16.72 11.70
C ASP A 7 -26.34 -17.68 10.54
N LEU A 8 -26.10 -19.01 10.71
CA LEU A 8 -26.21 -20.01 9.65
C LEU A 8 -27.22 -21.12 9.95
N ALA A 9 -28.11 -20.95 10.92
CA ALA A 9 -29.08 -21.99 11.29
C ALA A 9 -29.97 -22.42 10.12
N VAL A 10 -29.48 -23.36 9.32
CA VAL A 10 -30.24 -24.00 8.25
C VAL A 10 -31.10 -25.11 8.92
N THR A 11 -32.40 -24.92 8.90
CA THR A 11 -33.37 -25.90 9.48
C THR A 11 -33.66 -27.10 8.57
N SER A 12 -33.03 -27.17 7.39
CA SER A 12 -33.23 -28.26 6.44
C SER A 12 -32.16 -29.33 6.58
N PRO A 13 -32.48 -30.61 6.47
CA PRO A 13 -31.50 -31.67 6.56
C PRO A 13 -30.44 -31.60 5.45
N PHE A 14 -29.16 -31.74 5.79
CA PHE A 14 -28.07 -31.77 4.86
C PHE A 14 -28.08 -33.10 4.08
N VAL A 15 -28.25 -33.03 2.77
CA VAL A 15 -28.35 -34.18 1.87
C VAL A 15 -27.43 -34.00 0.66
N GLY A 16 -26.82 -35.08 0.23
CA GLY A 16 -25.90 -35.07 -0.89
C GLY A 16 -24.53 -34.43 -0.56
N ARG A 17 -23.87 -33.89 -1.57
CA ARG A 17 -22.60 -33.13 -1.42
C ARG A 17 -21.42 -33.94 -0.90
N GLY A 18 -21.50 -35.27 -0.93
CA GLY A 18 -20.39 -36.14 -0.48
C GLY A 18 -19.06 -35.86 -1.17
N PRO A 19 -19.02 -35.69 -2.51
CA PRO A 19 -17.79 -35.37 -3.23
C PRO A 19 -17.20 -34.00 -2.86
N GLU A 20 -18.02 -32.98 -2.77
CA GLU A 20 -17.59 -31.60 -2.47
C GLU A 20 -17.10 -31.49 -1.00
N LEU A 21 -17.84 -32.06 -0.06
CA LEU A 21 -17.44 -32.12 1.33
C LEU A 21 -16.16 -32.97 1.51
N GLY A 22 -16.07 -34.10 0.81
CA GLY A 22 -14.85 -34.91 0.77
C GLY A 22 -13.64 -34.11 0.30
N ARG A 23 -13.80 -33.32 -0.74
CA ARG A 23 -12.74 -32.43 -1.25
C ARG A 23 -12.34 -31.35 -0.24
N LEU A 24 -13.30 -30.75 0.43
CA LEU A 24 -13.03 -29.76 1.49
C LEU A 24 -12.28 -30.40 2.66
N ARG A 25 -12.64 -31.63 3.07
CA ARG A 25 -11.94 -32.39 4.13
C ARG A 25 -10.47 -32.69 3.73
N GLU A 26 -10.23 -33.07 2.50
CA GLU A 26 -8.86 -33.28 2.00
C GLU A 26 -8.02 -32.01 2.08
N LEU A 27 -8.57 -30.89 1.63
CA LEU A 27 -7.91 -29.58 1.66
C LEU A 27 -7.68 -29.10 3.10
N TRP A 28 -8.64 -29.31 3.97
CA TRP A 28 -8.50 -29.04 5.41
C TRP A 28 -7.39 -29.87 6.05
N ALA A 29 -7.38 -31.19 5.82
CA ALA A 29 -6.36 -32.09 6.36
C ALA A 29 -4.94 -31.77 5.84
N ALA A 30 -4.83 -31.18 4.64
CA ALA A 30 -3.57 -30.76 4.06
C ALA A 30 -3.10 -29.37 4.52
N THR A 31 -3.89 -28.67 5.36
CA THR A 31 -3.60 -27.32 5.82
C THR A 31 -2.25 -27.26 6.57
N GLY A 32 -1.44 -26.25 6.26
CA GLY A 32 -0.08 -26.09 6.81
C GLY A 32 1.02 -26.83 6.03
N THR A 33 0.68 -27.77 5.15
CA THR A 33 1.63 -28.47 4.29
C THR A 33 1.39 -28.25 2.79
N SER A 34 0.16 -27.87 2.42
CA SER A 34 -0.25 -27.56 1.06
C SER A 34 0.13 -26.14 0.65
N THR A 35 0.32 -25.93 -0.66
CA THR A 35 0.39 -24.58 -1.26
C THR A 35 -0.99 -23.93 -1.36
N VAL A 36 -2.09 -24.72 -1.37
CA VAL A 36 -3.46 -24.19 -1.41
C VAL A 36 -3.81 -23.56 -0.08
N ARG A 37 -4.21 -22.28 -0.12
CA ARG A 37 -4.56 -21.47 1.06
C ARG A 37 -5.98 -20.95 1.01
N VAL A 38 -6.53 -20.84 -0.19
CA VAL A 38 -7.89 -20.36 -0.44
C VAL A 38 -8.66 -21.44 -1.18
N VAL A 39 -9.87 -21.71 -0.76
CA VAL A 39 -10.82 -22.55 -1.49
C VAL A 39 -11.99 -21.67 -1.88
N THR A 40 -12.32 -21.60 -3.16
CA THR A 40 -13.53 -20.93 -3.59
C THR A 40 -14.65 -21.94 -3.78
N VAL A 41 -15.82 -21.65 -3.21
CA VAL A 41 -17.04 -22.40 -3.47
C VAL A 41 -18.01 -21.48 -4.22
N ALA A 42 -18.16 -21.77 -5.50
CA ALA A 42 -18.93 -20.97 -6.44
C ALA A 42 -20.24 -21.68 -6.81
N GLY A 43 -21.34 -20.96 -6.83
CA GLY A 43 -22.63 -21.55 -7.23
C GLY A 43 -23.77 -20.54 -7.15
N GLU A 44 -24.93 -20.93 -7.67
CA GLU A 44 -26.12 -20.09 -7.69
C GLU A 44 -26.70 -19.85 -6.28
N PRO A 45 -27.53 -18.80 -6.09
CA PRO A 45 -28.26 -18.58 -4.86
C PRO A 45 -29.09 -19.82 -4.49
N GLY A 46 -29.10 -20.19 -3.20
CA GLY A 46 -29.91 -21.31 -2.73
C GLY A 46 -29.36 -22.72 -3.00
N VAL A 47 -28.21 -22.83 -3.66
CA VAL A 47 -27.60 -24.14 -4.00
C VAL A 47 -27.00 -24.89 -2.82
N GLY A 48 -26.94 -24.26 -1.63
CA GLY A 48 -26.47 -24.88 -0.40
C GLY A 48 -24.98 -24.65 -0.08
N LYS A 49 -24.39 -23.54 -0.55
CA LYS A 49 -23.00 -23.16 -0.24
C LYS A 49 -22.76 -23.03 1.27
N THR A 50 -23.60 -22.28 1.94
CA THR A 50 -23.52 -22.00 3.36
C THR A 50 -23.76 -23.28 4.20
N ALA A 51 -24.72 -24.13 3.80
CA ALA A 51 -24.96 -25.41 4.46
C ALA A 51 -23.77 -26.38 4.35
N LEU A 52 -23.09 -26.41 3.20
CA LEU A 52 -21.87 -27.21 3.00
C LEU A 52 -20.76 -26.77 3.95
N LEU A 53 -20.61 -25.46 4.17
CA LEU A 53 -19.58 -24.94 5.08
C LEU A 53 -19.94 -25.07 6.54
N GLN A 54 -21.21 -25.03 6.88
CA GLN A 54 -21.67 -25.31 8.24
C GLN A 54 -21.28 -26.74 8.64
N GLU A 55 -21.51 -27.72 7.78
CA GLU A 55 -21.11 -29.12 8.02
C GLU A 55 -19.59 -29.25 8.19
N LEU A 56 -18.81 -28.58 7.33
CA LEU A 56 -17.35 -28.57 7.49
C LEU A 56 -16.93 -27.89 8.80
N ALA A 57 -17.54 -26.78 9.19
CA ALA A 57 -17.21 -26.04 10.41
C ALA A 57 -17.50 -26.87 11.67
N GLU A 58 -18.60 -27.63 11.69
CA GLU A 58 -18.93 -28.58 12.76
C GLU A 58 -17.88 -29.70 12.89
N GLU A 59 -17.45 -30.27 11.77
CA GLU A 59 -16.37 -31.26 11.74
C GLU A 59 -15.03 -30.70 12.20
N VAL A 60 -14.69 -29.47 11.76
CA VAL A 60 -13.49 -28.76 12.22
C VAL A 60 -13.53 -28.57 13.73
N ALA A 61 -14.65 -28.10 14.28
CA ALA A 61 -14.81 -27.93 15.73
C ALA A 61 -14.73 -29.27 16.46
N ALA A 62 -15.37 -30.33 15.96
CA ALA A 62 -15.32 -31.67 16.54
C ALA A 62 -13.89 -32.26 16.54
N SER A 63 -13.06 -31.88 15.57
CA SER A 63 -11.63 -32.28 15.49
C SER A 63 -10.70 -31.43 16.35
N GLY A 64 -11.22 -30.43 17.07
CA GLY A 64 -10.44 -29.51 17.90
C GLY A 64 -9.87 -28.32 17.16
N GLY A 65 -10.31 -28.07 15.92
CA GLY A 65 -10.02 -26.85 15.17
C GLY A 65 -10.94 -25.68 15.56
N LEU A 66 -10.66 -24.51 15.04
CA LEU A 66 -11.44 -23.29 15.25
C LEU A 66 -12.02 -22.81 13.93
N ALA A 67 -13.32 -22.56 13.86
CA ALA A 67 -13.99 -21.97 12.71
C ALA A 67 -14.46 -20.56 13.05
N VAL A 68 -14.11 -19.60 12.22
CA VAL A 68 -14.52 -18.19 12.29
C VAL A 68 -14.85 -17.67 10.89
N GLY A 69 -15.63 -16.62 10.79
CA GLY A 69 -15.91 -16.05 9.47
C GLY A 69 -16.64 -14.74 9.54
N GLY A 70 -16.94 -14.21 8.35
CA GLY A 70 -17.71 -13.00 8.16
C GLY A 70 -18.29 -12.95 6.76
N ARG A 71 -19.25 -12.04 6.57
CA ARG A 71 -20.04 -11.89 5.36
C ARG A 71 -19.84 -10.50 4.74
N CYS A 72 -19.91 -10.41 3.41
CA CYS A 72 -20.06 -9.16 2.70
C CYS A 72 -21.54 -8.83 2.53
N ASP A 73 -21.93 -7.60 2.81
CA ASP A 73 -23.33 -7.14 2.65
C ASP A 73 -23.53 -6.42 1.32
N ASP A 74 -24.72 -6.61 0.74
CA ASP A 74 -25.16 -5.89 -0.47
C ASP A 74 -25.32 -4.39 -0.17
N GLY A 75 -24.50 -3.55 -0.77
CA GLY A 75 -24.68 -2.11 -0.80
C GLY A 75 -24.21 -1.29 0.39
N ALA A 76 -23.66 -1.88 1.45
CA ALA A 76 -23.01 -1.14 2.54
C ALA A 76 -21.58 -1.62 2.70
N SER A 77 -20.69 -1.15 1.86
CA SER A 77 -19.29 -1.51 1.88
C SER A 77 -18.58 -0.89 3.08
N LEU A 78 -18.69 -1.51 4.26
CA LEU A 78 -17.74 -1.23 5.33
C LEU A 78 -16.38 -1.81 4.89
N PRO A 79 -15.30 -1.03 4.94
CA PRO A 79 -13.99 -1.51 4.59
C PRO A 79 -13.63 -2.78 5.37
N TYR A 80 -13.17 -3.83 4.69
CA TYR A 80 -12.76 -5.10 5.28
C TYR A 80 -13.85 -5.85 6.06
N GLN A 81 -15.13 -5.58 5.82
CA GLN A 81 -16.26 -6.07 6.63
C GLN A 81 -16.15 -7.54 7.03
N PRO A 82 -15.95 -8.54 6.15
CA PRO A 82 -15.91 -9.94 6.54
C PRO A 82 -14.71 -10.26 7.45
N PHE A 83 -13.63 -9.51 7.33
CA PHE A 83 -12.48 -9.64 8.22
C PHE A 83 -12.69 -8.97 9.58
N VAL A 84 -13.42 -7.84 9.62
CA VAL A 84 -13.85 -7.21 10.89
C VAL A 84 -14.69 -8.20 11.69
N GLU A 85 -15.64 -8.87 11.04
CA GLU A 85 -16.48 -9.90 11.68
C GLU A 85 -15.65 -11.11 12.11
N THR A 86 -14.71 -11.58 11.26
CA THR A 86 -13.77 -12.64 11.59
C THR A 86 -12.94 -12.32 12.83
N VAL A 87 -12.38 -11.10 12.91
CA VAL A 87 -11.59 -10.65 14.08
C VAL A 87 -12.47 -10.57 15.33
N ARG A 88 -13.69 -10.07 15.21
CA ARG A 88 -14.66 -10.03 16.33
C ARG A 88 -15.06 -11.42 16.79
N ALA A 89 -15.32 -12.35 15.87
CA ALA A 89 -15.64 -13.74 16.19
C ALA A 89 -14.46 -14.43 16.90
N LEU A 90 -13.24 -14.18 16.41
CA LEU A 90 -12.02 -14.70 17.04
C LEU A 90 -11.83 -14.14 18.45
N ALA A 91 -12.00 -12.81 18.64
CA ALA A 91 -11.87 -12.17 19.95
C ALA A 91 -12.92 -12.65 20.96
N ARG A 92 -14.15 -12.96 20.53
CA ARG A 92 -15.18 -13.57 21.40
C ARG A 92 -14.78 -14.96 21.89
N GLN A 93 -14.22 -15.79 21.00
CA GLN A 93 -13.80 -17.16 21.32
C GLN A 93 -12.44 -17.21 22.03
N ARG A 94 -11.58 -16.23 21.77
CA ARG A 94 -10.20 -16.11 22.29
C ARG A 94 -9.93 -14.67 22.73
N PRO A 95 -10.42 -14.23 23.88
CA PRO A 95 -10.27 -12.83 24.34
C PRO A 95 -8.82 -12.37 24.47
N GLU A 96 -7.89 -13.29 24.72
CA GLU A 96 -6.46 -13.04 24.83
C GLU A 96 -5.76 -12.81 23.47
N ALA A 97 -6.36 -13.24 22.36
CA ALA A 97 -5.73 -13.23 21.02
C ALA A 97 -5.23 -11.82 20.61
N LEU A 98 -6.05 -10.78 20.84
CA LEU A 98 -5.68 -9.40 20.55
C LEU A 98 -4.68 -8.84 21.57
N ALA A 99 -4.79 -9.20 22.85
CA ALA A 99 -3.91 -8.69 23.90
C ALA A 99 -2.46 -9.16 23.75
N GLU A 100 -2.26 -10.34 23.21
CA GLU A 100 -0.94 -10.96 23.03
C GLU A 100 -0.22 -10.51 21.75
N LEU A 101 -0.90 -9.79 20.87
CA LEU A 101 -0.25 -9.19 19.71
C LEU A 101 0.75 -8.11 20.13
N PRO A 102 1.85 -7.92 19.37
CA PRO A 102 2.70 -6.76 19.51
C PRO A 102 1.91 -5.45 19.47
N SER A 103 2.34 -4.45 20.24
CA SER A 103 1.63 -3.17 20.38
C SER A 103 1.34 -2.48 19.05
N HIS A 104 2.29 -2.49 18.12
CA HIS A 104 2.12 -1.91 16.78
C HIS A 104 1.02 -2.60 15.95
N HIS A 105 0.89 -3.94 16.04
CA HIS A 105 -0.21 -4.65 15.37
C HIS A 105 -1.55 -4.33 16.01
N ARG A 106 -1.60 -4.21 17.34
CA ARG A 106 -2.81 -3.78 18.05
C ARG A 106 -3.25 -2.39 17.63
N GLN A 107 -2.33 -1.42 17.56
CA GLN A 107 -2.62 -0.07 17.08
C GLN A 107 -3.22 -0.06 15.66
N ARG A 108 -2.71 -0.90 14.77
CA ARG A 108 -3.27 -1.00 13.40
C ARG A 108 -4.64 -1.69 13.39
N LEU A 109 -4.84 -2.71 14.20
CA LEU A 109 -6.16 -3.36 14.32
C LEU A 109 -7.21 -2.45 14.96
N ALA A 110 -6.82 -1.45 15.78
CA ALA A 110 -7.74 -0.45 16.31
C ALA A 110 -8.49 0.33 15.20
N HIS A 111 -7.91 0.46 14.01
CA HIS A 111 -8.61 1.05 12.87
C HIS A 111 -9.73 0.16 12.30
N LEU A 112 -9.65 -1.16 12.49
CA LEU A 112 -10.71 -2.10 12.07
C LEU A 112 -11.73 -2.34 13.17
N VAL A 113 -11.25 -2.53 14.39
CA VAL A 113 -12.07 -2.95 15.56
C VAL A 113 -11.77 -2.05 16.77
N PRO A 114 -12.10 -0.75 16.69
CA PRO A 114 -11.77 0.22 17.75
C PRO A 114 -12.42 -0.13 19.09
N ASP A 115 -13.55 -0.82 19.08
CA ASP A 115 -14.30 -1.29 20.24
C ASP A 115 -13.60 -2.46 20.99
N LEU A 116 -12.70 -3.18 20.34
CA LEU A 116 -12.00 -4.33 20.94
C LEU A 116 -10.55 -4.02 21.31
N VAL A 117 -9.98 -2.94 20.82
CA VAL A 117 -8.56 -2.62 20.99
C VAL A 117 -8.43 -1.24 21.65
N ASP A 118 -8.05 -1.25 22.92
CA ASP A 118 -7.72 -0.01 23.66
C ASP A 118 -6.32 0.48 23.24
N ALA A 119 -6.26 1.19 22.13
CA ALA A 119 -5.05 1.82 21.63
C ALA A 119 -5.40 3.16 20.97
N PRO A 120 -4.53 4.17 21.06
CA PRO A 120 -4.75 5.43 20.37
C PRO A 120 -4.74 5.18 18.86
N VAL A 121 -5.77 5.67 18.17
CA VAL A 121 -5.88 5.61 16.71
C VAL A 121 -5.23 6.89 16.17
N ASP A 122 -4.00 6.78 15.68
CA ASP A 122 -3.36 7.88 14.97
C ASP A 122 -4.01 8.11 13.59
N PRO A 123 -4.14 9.36 13.13
CA PRO A 123 -4.65 9.60 11.77
C PRO A 123 -3.84 8.84 10.74
N ALA A 124 -4.53 8.25 9.76
CA ALA A 124 -3.93 7.44 8.70
C ALA A 124 -3.13 8.30 7.69
N THR A 125 -2.08 8.96 8.16
CA THR A 125 -1.23 9.86 7.34
C THR A 125 -0.07 9.13 6.65
N ASP A 126 0.25 7.90 7.06
CA ASP A 126 1.36 7.13 6.50
C ASP A 126 0.90 6.28 5.30
N PRO A 127 1.50 6.45 4.10
CA PRO A 127 1.19 5.62 2.93
C PRO A 127 1.37 4.11 3.17
N SER A 128 2.22 3.71 4.11
CA SER A 128 2.47 2.31 4.45
C SER A 128 1.45 1.71 5.42
N ALA A 129 0.60 2.51 6.03
CA ALA A 129 -0.32 2.10 7.08
C ALA A 129 -1.30 0.99 6.63
N ARG A 130 -1.73 1.01 5.35
CA ARG A 130 -2.52 -0.08 4.75
C ARG A 130 -1.79 -1.42 4.82
N VAL A 131 -0.53 -1.46 4.40
CA VAL A 131 0.29 -2.68 4.41
C VAL A 131 0.49 -3.18 5.85
N GLN A 132 0.68 -2.27 6.79
CA GLN A 132 0.81 -2.61 8.21
C GLN A 132 -0.50 -3.20 8.77
N LEU A 133 -1.66 -2.69 8.34
CA LEU A 133 -2.96 -3.26 8.72
C LEU A 133 -3.11 -4.68 8.18
N LEU A 134 -2.81 -4.91 6.89
CA LEU A 134 -2.86 -6.24 6.28
C LEU A 134 -1.97 -7.23 7.05
N ARG A 135 -0.75 -6.79 7.42
CA ARG A 135 0.19 -7.59 8.24
C ARG A 135 -0.35 -7.86 9.65
N ALA A 136 -1.00 -6.89 10.27
CA ALA A 136 -1.58 -7.06 11.60
C ALA A 136 -2.66 -8.15 11.63
N VAL A 137 -3.55 -8.15 10.62
CA VAL A 137 -4.55 -9.23 10.45
C VAL A 137 -3.86 -10.57 10.18
N THR A 138 -2.87 -10.59 9.28
CA THR A 138 -2.10 -11.80 8.98
C THR A 138 -1.43 -12.39 10.21
N GLU A 139 -0.77 -11.56 11.02
CA GLU A 139 -0.08 -12.01 12.24
C GLU A 139 -1.05 -12.54 13.28
N LEU A 140 -2.23 -11.94 13.42
CA LEU A 140 -3.29 -12.45 14.27
C LEU A 140 -3.70 -13.87 13.84
N LEU A 141 -4.07 -14.05 12.57
CA LEU A 141 -4.51 -15.35 12.06
C LEU A 141 -3.39 -16.41 12.14
N ARG A 142 -2.15 -16.03 11.84
CA ARG A 142 -0.99 -16.91 11.91
C ARG A 142 -0.70 -17.38 13.34
N ARG A 143 -0.76 -16.50 14.33
CA ARG A 143 -0.55 -16.86 15.74
C ARG A 143 -1.62 -17.79 16.27
N GLU A 144 -2.86 -17.48 15.97
CA GLU A 144 -3.97 -18.31 16.41
C GLU A 144 -3.98 -19.67 15.71
N SER A 145 -3.70 -19.71 14.41
CA SER A 145 -3.59 -20.97 13.68
C SER A 145 -2.42 -21.85 14.14
N ALA A 146 -1.32 -21.26 14.61
CA ALA A 146 -0.22 -22.01 15.19
C ALA A 146 -0.58 -22.73 16.52
N ARG A 147 -1.61 -22.25 17.22
CA ARG A 147 -2.14 -22.86 18.45
C ARG A 147 -3.21 -23.89 18.15
N THR A 148 -4.08 -23.56 17.21
CA THR A 148 -5.27 -24.34 16.87
C THR A 148 -5.53 -24.18 15.38
N PRO A 149 -5.60 -25.24 14.56
CA PRO A 149 -5.91 -25.12 13.14
C PRO A 149 -7.16 -24.28 12.92
N LEU A 150 -7.09 -23.32 11.96
CA LEU A 150 -8.09 -22.27 11.81
C LEU A 150 -8.78 -22.33 10.44
N LEU A 151 -10.10 -22.44 10.44
CA LEU A 151 -10.95 -22.28 9.27
C LEU A 151 -11.52 -20.86 9.26
N VAL A 152 -11.25 -20.11 8.20
CA VAL A 152 -11.81 -18.77 7.97
C VAL A 152 -12.80 -18.83 6.82
N VAL A 153 -14.04 -18.46 7.08
CA VAL A 153 -15.12 -18.44 6.08
C VAL A 153 -15.44 -17.01 5.69
N LEU A 154 -15.38 -16.70 4.39
CA LEU A 154 -15.75 -15.41 3.82
C LEU A 154 -16.95 -15.62 2.90
N ASP A 155 -18.13 -15.14 3.31
CA ASP A 155 -19.36 -15.33 2.56
C ASP A 155 -19.70 -14.14 1.68
N ASP A 156 -20.40 -14.40 0.57
CA ASP A 156 -20.93 -13.44 -0.39
C ASP A 156 -19.88 -12.47 -0.97
N LEU A 157 -18.69 -12.99 -1.37
CA LEU A 157 -17.60 -12.17 -1.93
C LEU A 157 -17.95 -11.44 -3.23
N GLN A 158 -19.07 -11.71 -3.89
CA GLN A 158 -19.56 -10.89 -5.00
C GLN A 158 -19.90 -9.45 -4.58
N TRP A 159 -20.04 -9.19 -3.29
CA TRP A 159 -20.26 -7.85 -2.73
C TRP A 159 -19.01 -7.26 -2.04
N ALA A 160 -17.87 -7.97 -2.14
CA ALA A 160 -16.63 -7.53 -1.52
C ALA A 160 -16.10 -6.25 -2.17
N GLY A 161 -15.81 -5.23 -1.36
CA GLY A 161 -15.08 -4.05 -1.79
C GLY A 161 -13.59 -4.34 -2.04
N SER A 162 -12.91 -3.43 -2.74
CA SER A 162 -11.49 -3.56 -3.10
C SER A 162 -10.59 -3.83 -1.90
N ALA A 163 -10.84 -3.19 -0.76
CA ALA A 163 -10.06 -3.38 0.48
C ALA A 163 -10.11 -4.84 0.96
N THR A 164 -11.28 -5.47 0.95
CA THR A 164 -11.48 -6.89 1.31
C THR A 164 -10.71 -7.81 0.37
N LEU A 165 -10.80 -7.57 -0.95
CA LEU A 165 -10.10 -8.37 -1.95
C LEU A 165 -8.57 -8.24 -1.86
N ILE A 166 -8.07 -7.06 -1.54
CA ILE A 166 -6.63 -6.83 -1.34
C ILE A 166 -6.13 -7.57 -0.09
N LEU A 167 -6.90 -7.57 1.01
CA LEU A 167 -6.52 -8.35 2.19
C LEU A 167 -6.55 -9.86 1.91
N LEU A 168 -7.56 -10.36 1.19
CA LEU A 168 -7.62 -11.75 0.76
C LEU A 168 -6.42 -12.12 -0.13
N ARG A 169 -6.07 -11.26 -1.09
CA ARG A 169 -4.88 -11.41 -1.91
C ARG A 169 -3.60 -11.51 -1.07
N HIS A 170 -3.44 -10.60 -0.13
CA HIS A 170 -2.29 -10.56 0.78
C HIS A 170 -2.17 -11.86 1.60
N LEU A 171 -3.27 -12.32 2.20
CA LEU A 171 -3.31 -13.58 2.95
C LEU A 171 -2.98 -14.80 2.08
N ALA A 172 -3.41 -14.81 0.83
CA ALA A 172 -3.18 -15.92 -0.08
C ALA A 172 -1.75 -15.98 -0.62
N LEU A 173 -1.16 -14.84 -1.00
CA LEU A 173 0.10 -14.77 -1.76
C LEU A 173 1.32 -14.46 -0.90
N GLU A 174 1.18 -13.62 0.13
CA GLU A 174 2.30 -13.05 0.86
C GLU A 174 2.58 -13.71 2.22
N THR A 175 1.77 -14.70 2.62
CA THR A 175 1.97 -15.42 3.89
C THR A 175 2.79 -16.70 3.70
N GLU A 176 3.56 -17.10 4.73
CA GLU A 176 4.14 -18.44 4.80
C GLU A 176 3.05 -19.49 5.02
N PRO A 177 3.29 -20.76 4.65
CA PRO A 177 2.37 -21.82 5.01
C PRO A 177 2.09 -21.83 6.51
N ALA A 178 0.82 -21.71 6.86
CA ALA A 178 0.34 -21.72 8.24
C ALA A 178 -0.90 -22.61 8.32
N PRO A 179 -1.23 -23.21 9.47
CA PRO A 179 -2.34 -24.14 9.59
C PRO A 179 -3.70 -23.40 9.63
N PHE A 180 -3.97 -22.56 8.63
CA PHE A 180 -5.29 -21.97 8.39
C PHE A 180 -5.72 -22.14 6.94
N LEU A 181 -7.00 -22.29 6.72
CA LEU A 181 -7.64 -22.39 5.41
C LEU A 181 -8.71 -21.30 5.30
N ILE A 182 -8.70 -20.56 4.22
CA ILE A 182 -9.75 -19.59 3.90
C ILE A 182 -10.70 -20.26 2.90
N VAL A 183 -12.00 -20.29 3.22
CA VAL A 183 -13.03 -20.70 2.26
C VAL A 183 -13.88 -19.49 1.90
N ALA A 184 -13.87 -19.17 0.62
CA ALA A 184 -14.46 -17.99 0.02
C ALA A 184 -15.69 -18.38 -0.82
N LEU A 185 -16.88 -17.92 -0.42
CA LEU A 185 -18.11 -18.17 -1.14
C LEU A 185 -18.46 -17.02 -2.07
N HIS A 186 -18.89 -17.34 -3.26
CA HIS A 186 -19.44 -16.33 -4.18
C HIS A 186 -20.51 -16.90 -5.12
N ARG A 187 -21.30 -16.03 -5.69
CA ARG A 187 -22.30 -16.37 -6.71
C ARG A 187 -21.71 -16.25 -8.10
N THR A 188 -22.06 -17.16 -8.98
CA THR A 188 -21.55 -17.17 -10.36
C THR A 188 -22.32 -16.23 -11.28
N THR A 189 -23.62 -16.04 -11.03
CA THR A 189 -24.53 -15.28 -11.89
C THR A 189 -24.57 -13.78 -11.61
N GLU A 190 -24.15 -13.34 -10.43
CA GLU A 190 -24.21 -11.92 -10.01
C GLU A 190 -22.88 -11.16 -10.18
N LEU A 191 -21.81 -11.84 -10.57
CA LEU A 191 -20.54 -11.20 -10.85
C LEU A 191 -20.55 -10.51 -12.21
N ALA A 192 -20.55 -9.18 -12.22
CA ALA A 192 -20.32 -8.42 -13.44
C ALA A 192 -18.97 -8.79 -14.09
N PRO A 193 -18.82 -8.79 -15.41
CA PRO A 193 -17.56 -9.14 -16.08
C PRO A 193 -16.36 -8.31 -15.60
N GLU A 194 -16.61 -7.07 -15.19
CA GLU A 194 -15.59 -6.12 -14.73
C GLU A 194 -15.32 -6.23 -13.22
N HIS A 195 -15.99 -7.14 -12.49
CA HIS A 195 -15.84 -7.24 -11.05
C HIS A 195 -14.40 -7.64 -10.65
N PRO A 196 -13.74 -6.92 -9.70
CA PRO A 196 -12.34 -7.14 -9.34
C PRO A 196 -12.02 -8.56 -8.85
N LEU A 197 -13.02 -9.27 -8.32
CA LEU A 197 -12.87 -10.67 -7.88
C LEU A 197 -12.41 -11.59 -9.02
N HIS A 198 -12.83 -11.35 -10.28
CA HIS A 198 -12.37 -12.15 -11.42
C HIS A 198 -10.85 -12.07 -11.61
N GLY A 199 -10.30 -10.85 -11.56
CA GLY A 199 -8.86 -10.62 -11.67
C GLY A 199 -8.09 -11.28 -10.53
N LEU A 200 -8.59 -11.14 -9.31
CA LEU A 200 -7.99 -11.78 -8.14
C LEU A 200 -7.98 -13.30 -8.26
N LEU A 201 -9.10 -13.93 -8.62
CA LEU A 201 -9.18 -15.38 -8.75
C LEU A 201 -8.25 -15.90 -9.84
N ALA A 202 -8.13 -15.20 -10.98
CA ALA A 202 -7.19 -15.55 -12.03
C ALA A 202 -5.73 -15.49 -11.53
N GLU A 203 -5.36 -14.47 -10.77
CA GLU A 203 -4.02 -14.35 -10.16
C GLU A 203 -3.74 -15.48 -9.17
N LEU A 204 -4.68 -15.80 -8.27
CA LEU A 204 -4.53 -16.86 -7.29
C LEU A 204 -4.43 -18.25 -7.93
N HIS A 205 -5.15 -18.48 -9.05
CA HIS A 205 -5.04 -19.70 -9.84
C HIS A 205 -3.65 -19.81 -10.49
N ALA A 206 -3.18 -18.72 -11.11
CA ALA A 206 -1.85 -18.69 -11.73
C ALA A 206 -0.73 -18.95 -10.70
N ALA A 207 -0.90 -18.49 -9.46
CA ALA A 207 0.02 -18.74 -8.35
C ALA A 207 -0.11 -20.15 -7.74
N GLY A 208 -1.14 -20.93 -8.07
CA GLY A 208 -1.37 -22.27 -7.55
C GLY A 208 -1.74 -22.32 -6.06
N VAL A 209 -2.30 -21.22 -5.52
CA VAL A 209 -2.67 -21.09 -4.09
C VAL A 209 -4.17 -21.19 -3.85
N VAL A 210 -4.97 -21.35 -4.89
CA VAL A 210 -6.43 -21.50 -4.80
C VAL A 210 -6.91 -22.82 -5.40
N ALA A 211 -7.91 -23.42 -4.75
CA ALA A 211 -8.70 -24.52 -5.28
C ALA A 211 -10.15 -24.06 -5.47
N SER A 212 -10.79 -24.46 -6.56
CA SER A 212 -12.19 -24.10 -6.85
C SER A 212 -13.08 -25.33 -6.78
N ILE A 213 -14.22 -25.17 -6.09
CA ILE A 213 -15.27 -26.18 -5.97
C ILE A 213 -16.55 -25.56 -6.54
N PRO A 214 -16.91 -25.85 -7.79
CA PRO A 214 -18.19 -25.43 -8.33
C PRO A 214 -19.33 -26.24 -7.69
N LEU A 215 -20.37 -25.55 -7.22
CA LEU A 215 -21.52 -26.16 -6.61
C LEU A 215 -22.74 -26.04 -7.53
N GLY A 216 -23.16 -27.17 -8.11
CA GLY A 216 -24.36 -27.26 -8.94
C GLY A 216 -25.61 -27.66 -8.13
N GLY A 217 -26.76 -27.87 -8.74
CA GLY A 217 -27.94 -28.44 -8.10
C GLY A 217 -27.69 -29.87 -7.58
N LEU A 218 -28.54 -30.34 -6.67
CA LEU A 218 -28.53 -31.73 -6.19
C LEU A 218 -28.88 -32.67 -7.32
N GLU A 219 -28.33 -33.87 -7.30
CA GLU A 219 -28.74 -34.92 -8.23
C GLU A 219 -30.16 -35.45 -7.88
N THR A 220 -30.83 -36.09 -8.81
CA THR A 220 -32.17 -36.60 -8.60
C THR A 220 -32.24 -37.58 -7.41
N ALA A 221 -31.16 -38.32 -7.16
CA ALA A 221 -31.07 -39.24 -6.04
C ALA A 221 -31.04 -38.50 -4.68
N ASP A 222 -30.37 -37.37 -4.64
CA ASP A 222 -30.32 -36.53 -3.43
C ASP A 222 -31.65 -35.79 -3.19
N VAL A 223 -32.31 -35.33 -4.27
CA VAL A 223 -33.66 -34.77 -4.21
C VAL A 223 -34.63 -35.80 -3.68
N ARG A 224 -34.49 -37.08 -4.07
CA ARG A 224 -35.29 -38.18 -3.54
C ARG A 224 -35.10 -38.33 -2.03
N ALA A 225 -33.89 -38.30 -1.55
CA ALA A 225 -33.61 -38.34 -0.12
C ALA A 225 -34.31 -37.20 0.66
N LEU A 226 -34.34 -35.97 0.10
CA LEU A 226 -35.08 -34.85 0.66
C LEU A 226 -36.61 -35.14 0.72
N VAL A 227 -37.18 -35.70 -0.35
CA VAL A 227 -38.59 -36.04 -0.45
C VAL A 227 -38.97 -37.07 0.63
N GLU A 228 -38.14 -38.11 0.77
CA GLU A 228 -38.36 -39.21 1.76
C GLU A 228 -38.20 -38.69 3.22
N GLN A 229 -37.17 -37.85 3.45
CA GLN A 229 -36.96 -37.24 4.79
C GLN A 229 -38.09 -36.27 5.16
N ALA A 230 -38.62 -35.54 4.20
CA ALA A 230 -39.78 -34.65 4.41
C ALA A 230 -41.10 -35.43 4.60
N GLY A 231 -41.10 -36.80 4.49
CA GLY A 231 -42.30 -37.65 4.65
C GLY A 231 -43.37 -37.39 3.62
N ARG A 232 -43.00 -36.89 2.42
CA ARG A 232 -43.97 -36.50 1.37
C ARG A 232 -44.30 -37.62 0.40
N ALA A 233 -43.40 -38.58 0.20
CA ALA A 233 -43.60 -39.78 -0.61
C ALA A 233 -42.54 -40.81 -0.32
N ASP A 234 -42.85 -42.11 -0.52
CA ASP A 234 -41.95 -43.25 -0.38
C ASP A 234 -41.93 -44.10 -1.67
N GLY A 235 -40.87 -44.88 -1.87
CA GLY A 235 -40.76 -45.84 -2.97
C GLY A 235 -40.85 -45.22 -4.36
N GLU A 236 -41.67 -45.80 -5.24
CA GLU A 236 -41.85 -45.33 -6.64
C GLU A 236 -42.42 -43.93 -6.72
N HIS A 237 -43.29 -43.56 -5.78
CA HIS A 237 -43.86 -42.20 -5.73
C HIS A 237 -42.83 -41.15 -5.35
N ALA A 238 -41.87 -41.47 -4.52
CA ALA A 238 -40.74 -40.58 -4.21
C ALA A 238 -39.82 -40.41 -5.41
N GLU A 239 -39.64 -41.43 -6.23
CA GLU A 239 -38.81 -41.38 -7.45
C GLU A 239 -39.48 -40.47 -8.53
N GLU A 240 -40.80 -40.64 -8.74
CA GLU A 240 -41.54 -39.79 -9.69
C GLU A 240 -41.61 -38.33 -9.24
N LEU A 241 -41.88 -38.08 -7.93
CA LEU A 241 -41.91 -36.75 -7.38
C LEU A 241 -40.54 -36.06 -7.44
N SER A 242 -39.47 -36.80 -7.07
CA SER A 242 -38.10 -36.24 -7.14
C SER A 242 -37.67 -35.88 -8.56
N ALA A 243 -38.01 -36.71 -9.55
CA ALA A 243 -37.73 -36.39 -10.95
C ALA A 243 -38.46 -35.12 -11.42
N ARG A 244 -39.74 -34.95 -11.02
CA ARG A 244 -40.51 -33.74 -11.31
C ARG A 244 -39.96 -32.50 -10.63
N LEU A 245 -39.60 -32.61 -9.35
CA LEU A 245 -39.01 -31.51 -8.59
C LEU A 245 -37.65 -31.13 -9.17
N HIS A 246 -36.78 -32.11 -9.45
CA HIS A 246 -35.47 -31.87 -10.04
C HIS A 246 -35.59 -31.16 -11.42
N ALA A 247 -36.47 -31.63 -12.30
CA ALA A 247 -36.68 -31.02 -13.61
C ALA A 247 -37.13 -29.53 -13.54
N ARG A 248 -37.83 -29.14 -12.45
CA ARG A 248 -38.32 -27.76 -12.26
C ARG A 248 -37.35 -26.85 -11.52
N THR A 249 -36.56 -27.41 -10.60
CA THR A 249 -35.66 -26.65 -9.73
C THR A 249 -34.22 -26.75 -10.16
N ASN A 250 -33.92 -27.56 -11.17
CA ASN A 250 -32.56 -27.95 -11.55
C ASN A 250 -31.76 -28.49 -10.36
N GLY A 251 -32.48 -29.17 -9.42
CA GLY A 251 -31.88 -29.70 -8.20
C GLY A 251 -31.47 -28.65 -7.15
N ASN A 252 -31.90 -27.39 -7.27
CA ASN A 252 -31.58 -26.38 -6.27
C ASN A 252 -32.29 -26.71 -4.96
N PRO A 253 -31.54 -27.02 -3.86
CA PRO A 253 -32.15 -27.54 -2.62
C PRO A 253 -33.10 -26.56 -1.94
N PHE A 254 -32.84 -25.26 -2.02
CA PHE A 254 -33.77 -24.27 -1.50
C PHE A 254 -35.11 -24.34 -2.24
N PHE A 255 -35.09 -24.42 -3.56
CA PHE A 255 -36.31 -24.53 -4.38
C PHE A 255 -37.04 -25.87 -4.18
N VAL A 256 -36.31 -26.95 -4.01
CA VAL A 256 -36.84 -28.26 -3.68
C VAL A 256 -37.57 -28.22 -2.33
N GLY A 257 -36.93 -27.65 -1.30
CA GLY A 257 -37.52 -27.51 0.04
C GLY A 257 -38.79 -26.66 0.05
N GLU A 258 -38.76 -25.52 -0.66
CA GLU A 258 -39.91 -24.65 -0.80
C GLU A 258 -41.10 -25.32 -1.50
N LEU A 259 -40.85 -26.03 -2.59
CA LEU A 259 -41.91 -26.77 -3.27
C LEU A 259 -42.45 -27.91 -2.43
N LEU A 260 -41.59 -28.65 -1.68
CA LEU A 260 -42.00 -29.70 -0.77
C LEU A 260 -42.88 -29.19 0.39
N ALA A 261 -42.55 -28.05 0.96
CA ALA A 261 -43.32 -27.44 2.03
C ALA A 261 -44.77 -27.10 1.61
N HIS A 262 -44.97 -26.82 0.32
CA HIS A 262 -46.27 -26.38 -0.23
C HIS A 262 -47.01 -27.44 -1.02
N LEU A 263 -46.54 -28.68 -1.04
CA LEU A 263 -47.31 -29.79 -1.61
C LEU A 263 -48.58 -30.04 -0.78
N PRO A 264 -49.76 -30.21 -1.43
CA PRO A 264 -50.98 -30.66 -0.73
C PRO A 264 -50.75 -32.00 0.00
N GLU A 265 -51.49 -32.25 1.07
CA GLU A 265 -51.43 -33.53 1.83
C GLU A 265 -51.80 -34.76 0.97
N ASP A 266 -52.52 -34.56 -0.13
CA ASP A 266 -52.84 -35.62 -1.09
C ASP A 266 -51.92 -35.58 -2.30
N PRO A 267 -50.86 -36.45 -2.37
CA PRO A 267 -49.87 -36.45 -3.44
C PRO A 267 -50.41 -36.87 -4.82
N ASN A 268 -51.63 -37.43 -4.87
CA ASN A 268 -52.30 -37.84 -6.12
C ASN A 268 -53.29 -36.80 -6.67
N GLY A 269 -53.45 -35.66 -5.99
CA GLY A 269 -54.23 -34.55 -6.49
C GLY A 269 -53.50 -33.86 -7.67
N ASP A 270 -54.29 -33.59 -8.75
CA ASP A 270 -53.82 -32.89 -10.00
C ASP A 270 -53.49 -31.39 -9.71
N ALA A 271 -53.11 -31.07 -8.50
CA ALA A 271 -52.67 -29.71 -8.12
C ALA A 271 -51.39 -29.35 -8.85
N ALA A 272 -51.49 -28.44 -9.79
CA ALA A 272 -50.34 -27.91 -10.52
C ALA A 272 -49.32 -27.35 -9.52
N LEU A 273 -48.11 -27.90 -9.48
CA LEU A 273 -46.97 -27.30 -8.78
C LEU A 273 -46.82 -25.84 -9.24
N PRO A 274 -46.50 -24.88 -8.34
CA PRO A 274 -46.22 -23.48 -8.69
C PRO A 274 -45.26 -23.38 -9.86
N VAL A 275 -45.46 -22.44 -10.78
CA VAL A 275 -44.70 -22.33 -12.01
C VAL A 275 -43.26 -21.88 -11.75
N SER A 276 -43.07 -21.03 -10.70
CA SER A 276 -41.77 -20.53 -10.30
C SER A 276 -41.75 -20.27 -8.78
N ILE A 277 -40.56 -20.10 -8.22
CA ILE A 277 -40.38 -19.73 -6.82
C ILE A 277 -40.83 -18.30 -6.56
N VAL A 278 -40.67 -17.42 -7.54
CA VAL A 278 -41.21 -16.05 -7.47
C VAL A 278 -42.70 -16.11 -7.22
N ASP A 279 -43.43 -17.07 -7.83
CA ASP A 279 -44.87 -17.27 -7.62
C ASP A 279 -45.16 -17.78 -6.19
N VAL A 280 -44.32 -18.65 -5.63
CA VAL A 280 -44.49 -19.15 -4.25
C VAL A 280 -44.28 -18.02 -3.24
N VAL A 281 -43.21 -17.27 -3.37
CA VAL A 281 -42.93 -16.10 -2.52
C VAL A 281 -43.99 -15.03 -2.71
N ALA A 282 -44.38 -14.75 -3.94
CA ALA A 282 -45.45 -13.79 -4.25
C ALA A 282 -46.79 -14.19 -3.60
N HIS A 283 -47.15 -15.49 -3.63
CA HIS A 283 -48.35 -15.99 -3.00
C HIS A 283 -48.29 -15.84 -1.46
N ARG A 284 -47.16 -16.08 -0.83
CA ARG A 284 -46.97 -15.83 0.63
C ARG A 284 -47.15 -14.35 0.94
N LEU A 285 -46.46 -13.48 0.17
CA LEU A 285 -46.57 -12.02 0.33
C LEU A 285 -48.01 -11.50 0.14
N ASP A 286 -48.81 -12.14 -0.74
CA ASP A 286 -50.21 -11.78 -0.95
C ASP A 286 -51.11 -12.16 0.24
N GLN A 287 -50.69 -13.08 1.09
CA GLN A 287 -51.39 -13.51 2.30
C GLN A 287 -51.08 -12.62 3.50
N LEU A 288 -50.01 -11.86 3.46
CA LEU A 288 -49.58 -10.97 4.54
C LEU A 288 -50.40 -9.66 4.56
N SER A 289 -50.51 -9.10 5.74
CA SER A 289 -51.04 -7.77 5.95
C SER A 289 -50.24 -6.69 5.24
N PRO A 290 -50.86 -5.53 4.90
CA PRO A 290 -50.07 -4.41 4.37
C PRO A 290 -48.92 -3.94 5.27
N PRO A 291 -49.07 -3.88 6.63
CA PRO A 291 -47.94 -3.58 7.51
C PRO A 291 -46.78 -4.58 7.42
N ALA A 292 -47.08 -5.88 7.38
CA ALA A 292 -46.01 -6.92 7.27
C ALA A 292 -45.25 -6.81 5.94
N ASN A 293 -45.97 -6.55 4.84
CA ASN A 293 -45.37 -6.31 3.53
C ASN A 293 -44.49 -5.03 3.50
N GLU A 294 -44.87 -3.97 4.23
CA GLU A 294 -44.04 -2.76 4.34
C GLU A 294 -42.80 -3.00 5.20
N LEU A 295 -42.93 -3.72 6.30
CA LEU A 295 -41.83 -4.11 7.15
C LEU A 295 -40.78 -4.95 6.39
N LEU A 296 -41.26 -5.98 5.66
CA LEU A 296 -40.39 -6.80 4.81
C LEU A 296 -39.68 -5.97 3.73
N LEU A 297 -40.37 -5.00 3.12
CA LEU A 297 -39.76 -4.12 2.14
C LEU A 297 -38.68 -3.23 2.78
N ALA A 298 -38.91 -2.71 3.99
CA ALA A 298 -37.89 -1.94 4.70
C ALA A 298 -36.64 -2.79 5.02
N MET A 299 -36.85 -4.04 5.46
CA MET A 299 -35.74 -4.99 5.66
C MET A 299 -35.02 -5.31 4.35
N ALA A 300 -35.75 -5.52 3.24
CA ALA A 300 -35.17 -5.80 1.92
C ALA A 300 -34.33 -4.65 1.39
N LEU A 301 -34.74 -3.41 1.60
CA LEU A 301 -34.01 -2.20 1.20
C LEU A 301 -32.76 -1.98 2.04
N ARG A 302 -32.71 -2.45 3.28
CA ARG A 302 -31.52 -2.40 4.11
C ARG A 302 -30.45 -3.38 3.63
N GLY A 303 -30.85 -4.60 3.20
CA GLY A 303 -29.99 -5.57 2.55
C GLY A 303 -29.09 -6.40 3.49
N ARG A 304 -29.30 -6.27 4.83
CA ARG A 304 -28.53 -7.00 5.86
C ARG A 304 -29.39 -7.36 7.05
N PRO A 305 -28.95 -8.30 7.94
CA PRO A 305 -29.60 -8.52 9.22
C PRO A 305 -29.80 -7.21 9.96
N THR A 306 -30.94 -7.05 10.59
CA THR A 306 -31.32 -5.76 11.14
C THR A 306 -31.92 -5.89 12.53
N ILE A 307 -31.56 -4.95 13.41
CA ILE A 307 -32.24 -4.74 14.67
C ILE A 307 -33.70 -4.43 14.36
N VAL A 308 -34.63 -5.14 14.99
CA VAL A 308 -36.08 -5.10 14.74
C VAL A 308 -36.64 -3.68 14.76
N ASP A 309 -36.16 -2.81 15.63
CA ASP A 309 -36.64 -1.44 15.80
C ASP A 309 -36.43 -0.57 14.55
N VAL A 310 -35.35 -0.81 13.77
CA VAL A 310 -35.02 0.02 12.59
C VAL A 310 -36.09 -0.07 11.49
N PRO A 311 -36.46 -1.26 10.98
CA PRO A 311 -37.51 -1.34 9.97
C PRO A 311 -38.87 -0.94 10.51
N ILE A 312 -39.22 -1.20 11.78
CA ILE A 312 -40.48 -0.78 12.42
C ILE A 312 -40.62 0.74 12.40
N GLN A 313 -39.58 1.47 12.83
CA GLN A 313 -39.56 2.93 12.80
C GLN A 313 -39.61 3.50 11.38
N ALA A 314 -38.88 2.86 10.44
CA ALA A 314 -38.87 3.31 9.05
C ALA A 314 -40.23 3.22 8.36
N VAL A 315 -41.10 2.27 8.76
CA VAL A 315 -42.42 2.14 8.23
C VAL A 315 -43.52 2.88 9.04
N ASP A 316 -43.09 3.59 10.12
CA ASP A 316 -43.97 4.43 10.97
C ASP A 316 -45.04 3.60 11.68
N LEU A 317 -44.72 2.39 12.12
CA LEU A 317 -45.57 1.54 12.95
C LEU A 317 -45.25 1.80 14.44
N ASP A 318 -46.31 1.73 15.28
CA ASP A 318 -46.06 1.62 16.72
C ASP A 318 -45.49 0.23 17.06
N ASP A 319 -44.86 0.11 18.24
CA ASP A 319 -44.16 -1.12 18.64
C ASP A 319 -45.06 -2.36 18.56
N ARG A 320 -46.34 -2.25 18.91
CA ARG A 320 -47.26 -3.38 18.90
C ARG A 320 -47.57 -3.80 17.47
N ALA A 321 -47.91 -2.85 16.63
CA ALA A 321 -48.24 -3.14 15.22
C ALA A 321 -47.00 -3.63 14.45
N GLY A 322 -45.83 -3.14 14.82
CA GLY A 322 -44.53 -3.57 14.26
C GLY A 322 -44.20 -5.04 14.65
N LEU A 323 -44.36 -5.39 15.92
CA LEU A 323 -44.13 -6.76 16.40
C LEU A 323 -45.20 -7.73 15.84
N ASP A 324 -46.48 -7.34 15.80
CA ASP A 324 -47.56 -8.16 15.18
C ASP A 324 -47.20 -8.42 13.67
N ALA A 325 -46.67 -7.42 12.93
CA ALA A 325 -46.26 -7.55 11.54
C ALA A 325 -45.01 -8.45 11.38
N LEU A 326 -44.12 -8.41 12.33
CA LEU A 326 -42.93 -9.29 12.38
C LEU A 326 -43.32 -10.72 12.65
N ASP A 327 -44.22 -10.95 13.64
CA ASP A 327 -44.74 -12.28 13.94
C ASP A 327 -45.41 -12.93 12.74
N GLU A 328 -46.15 -12.14 11.96
CA GLU A 328 -46.79 -12.58 10.73
C GLU A 328 -45.72 -13.01 9.68
N ALA A 329 -44.65 -12.22 9.50
CA ALA A 329 -43.55 -12.53 8.59
C ALA A 329 -42.72 -13.77 9.04
N LEU A 330 -42.48 -13.92 10.36
CA LEU A 330 -41.86 -15.11 10.97
C LEU A 330 -42.72 -16.37 10.76
N GLN A 331 -44.05 -16.29 11.01
CA GLN A 331 -45.00 -17.41 10.80
C GLN A 331 -45.09 -17.80 9.32
N ALA A 332 -44.99 -16.84 8.42
CA ALA A 332 -44.91 -17.10 6.98
C ALA A 332 -43.56 -17.72 6.53
N GLY A 333 -42.57 -17.81 7.39
CA GLY A 333 -41.26 -18.37 7.10
C GLY A 333 -40.46 -17.55 6.08
N LEU A 334 -40.67 -16.24 6.04
CA LEU A 334 -39.96 -15.31 5.12
C LEU A 334 -38.73 -14.69 5.80
N VAL A 335 -38.77 -14.55 7.11
CA VAL A 335 -37.66 -14.06 7.95
C VAL A 335 -37.41 -15.00 9.12
N ALA A 336 -36.28 -14.90 9.74
CA ALA A 336 -35.89 -15.63 10.94
C ALA A 336 -35.18 -14.70 11.92
N GLU A 337 -35.30 -15.01 13.23
CA GLU A 337 -34.49 -14.36 14.26
C GLU A 337 -33.06 -14.93 14.21
N THR A 338 -32.06 -14.05 14.07
CA THR A 338 -30.63 -14.42 14.08
C THR A 338 -29.97 -14.21 15.44
N SER A 339 -30.54 -13.31 16.25
CA SER A 339 -30.18 -13.10 17.66
C SER A 339 -31.37 -12.59 18.43
N ALA A 340 -31.20 -12.33 19.72
CA ALA A 340 -32.33 -11.88 20.57
C ALA A 340 -33.07 -10.62 20.08
N ASN A 341 -32.48 -9.86 19.15
CA ASN A 341 -33.05 -8.60 18.68
C ASN A 341 -32.80 -8.35 17.18
N ASP A 342 -32.15 -9.28 16.47
CA ASP A 342 -31.85 -9.16 15.04
C ASP A 342 -32.69 -10.13 14.22
N VAL A 343 -33.16 -9.67 13.08
CA VAL A 343 -33.94 -10.45 12.11
C VAL A 343 -33.32 -10.37 10.73
N ALA A 344 -33.38 -11.45 10.01
CA ALA A 344 -32.91 -11.56 8.63
C ALA A 344 -33.91 -12.32 7.76
N PHE A 345 -33.81 -12.12 6.45
CA PHE A 345 -34.52 -13.00 5.51
C PHE A 345 -33.94 -14.41 5.59
N VAL A 346 -34.81 -15.41 5.56
CA VAL A 346 -34.38 -16.83 5.53
C VAL A 346 -33.53 -17.14 4.31
N HIS A 347 -33.66 -16.36 3.23
CA HIS A 347 -32.88 -16.50 2.02
C HIS A 347 -32.90 -15.20 1.19
N ASP A 348 -31.80 -14.88 0.52
CA ASP A 348 -31.70 -13.67 -0.32
C ASP A 348 -32.70 -13.64 -1.48
N LEU A 349 -33.04 -14.78 -2.06
CA LEU A 349 -34.08 -14.84 -3.10
C LEU A 349 -35.45 -14.35 -2.62
N VAL A 350 -35.76 -14.55 -1.33
CA VAL A 350 -36.96 -13.98 -0.72
C VAL A 350 -36.87 -12.47 -0.64
N ARG A 351 -35.69 -11.97 -0.21
CA ARG A 351 -35.38 -10.54 -0.16
C ARG A 351 -35.52 -9.89 -1.54
N GLU A 352 -34.97 -10.52 -2.57
CA GLU A 352 -35.02 -10.03 -3.96
C GLU A 352 -36.45 -9.98 -4.47
N ALA A 353 -37.25 -11.02 -4.24
CA ALA A 353 -38.66 -11.06 -4.63
C ALA A 353 -39.47 -9.95 -3.94
N VAL A 354 -39.24 -9.67 -2.66
CA VAL A 354 -39.85 -8.54 -1.93
C VAL A 354 -39.43 -7.21 -2.56
N TYR A 355 -38.14 -7.05 -2.87
CA TYR A 355 -37.62 -5.83 -3.47
C TYR A 355 -38.16 -5.54 -4.86
N GLU A 356 -38.17 -6.54 -5.76
CA GLU A 356 -38.64 -6.39 -7.15
C GLU A 356 -40.14 -6.08 -7.25
N ARG A 357 -40.94 -6.63 -6.36
CA ARG A 357 -42.38 -6.40 -6.30
C ARG A 357 -42.76 -4.96 -5.99
N ALA A 358 -41.85 -4.22 -5.29
CA ALA A 358 -42.15 -2.85 -4.91
C ALA A 358 -41.91 -1.86 -6.03
N GLY A 359 -42.84 -0.97 -6.29
CA GLY A 359 -42.68 0.10 -7.27
C GLY A 359 -41.60 1.11 -6.86
N SER A 360 -40.90 1.68 -7.83
CA SER A 360 -39.75 2.60 -7.63
C SER A 360 -40.09 3.79 -6.70
N ALA A 361 -41.28 4.37 -6.80
CA ALA A 361 -41.71 5.48 -5.93
C ALA A 361 -41.87 5.05 -4.46
N ARG A 362 -42.34 3.83 -4.21
CA ARG A 362 -42.47 3.28 -2.85
C ARG A 362 -41.09 3.00 -2.26
N ARG A 363 -40.19 2.39 -3.03
CA ARG A 363 -38.77 2.17 -2.64
C ARG A 363 -38.10 3.49 -2.29
N ALA A 364 -38.20 4.50 -3.16
CA ALA A 364 -37.57 5.81 -2.93
C ALA A 364 -38.05 6.49 -1.63
N ARG A 365 -39.36 6.41 -1.33
CA ARG A 365 -39.89 6.95 -0.07
C ARG A 365 -39.38 6.21 1.15
N LEU A 366 -39.28 4.89 1.07
CA LEU A 366 -38.85 4.07 2.19
C LEU A 366 -37.33 4.22 2.40
N HIS A 367 -36.55 4.37 1.34
CA HIS A 367 -35.14 4.75 1.46
C HIS A 367 -34.98 6.10 2.20
N ALA A 368 -35.81 7.11 1.92
CA ALA A 368 -35.77 8.37 2.66
C ALA A 368 -36.02 8.18 4.16
N ARG A 369 -37.03 7.36 4.51
CA ARG A 369 -37.37 7.06 5.92
C ARG A 369 -36.26 6.24 6.61
N LEU A 370 -35.70 5.25 5.95
CA LEU A 370 -34.57 4.50 6.46
C LEU A 370 -33.37 5.42 6.75
N ALA A 371 -33.09 6.36 5.85
CA ALA A 371 -32.06 7.37 6.08
C ALA A 371 -32.34 8.23 7.31
N ASP A 372 -33.63 8.62 7.52
CA ASP A 372 -34.03 9.40 8.69
C ASP A 372 -33.89 8.60 9.99
N THR A 373 -34.27 7.33 9.97
CA THR A 373 -34.17 6.44 11.15
C THR A 373 -32.73 6.17 11.54
N LEU A 374 -31.84 5.98 10.55
CA LEU A 374 -30.43 5.65 10.77
C LEU A 374 -29.58 6.86 11.17
N ASP A 375 -29.96 8.08 10.79
CA ASP A 375 -29.21 9.33 11.03
C ASP A 375 -29.08 9.68 12.54
N GLY A 376 -29.88 9.05 13.39
CA GLY A 376 -29.83 9.21 14.85
C GLY A 376 -28.98 8.16 15.59
N SER A 377 -28.35 7.24 14.88
CA SER A 377 -27.59 6.16 15.53
C SER A 377 -26.12 6.55 15.70
N ASP A 378 -25.58 6.34 16.91
CA ASP A 378 -24.17 6.57 17.28
C ASP A 378 -23.22 5.46 16.74
N VAL A 379 -23.66 4.68 15.74
CA VAL A 379 -22.87 3.54 15.24
C VAL A 379 -21.86 4.01 14.20
N ASP A 380 -20.59 3.74 14.43
CA ASP A 380 -19.49 3.99 13.49
C ASP A 380 -19.78 3.38 12.11
N GLY A 381 -19.64 4.19 11.06
CA GLY A 381 -19.81 3.75 9.67
C GLY A 381 -21.23 3.84 9.10
N VAL A 382 -22.21 4.26 9.90
CA VAL A 382 -23.61 4.43 9.43
C VAL A 382 -23.74 5.50 8.33
N ALA A 383 -22.85 6.50 8.32
CA ALA A 383 -22.91 7.58 7.32
C ALA A 383 -22.92 7.08 5.87
N GLY A 384 -22.19 6.00 5.56
CA GLY A 384 -22.20 5.37 4.23
C GLY A 384 -23.53 4.72 3.88
N GLU A 385 -24.18 4.05 4.86
CA GLU A 385 -25.52 3.46 4.68
C GLU A 385 -26.58 4.55 4.51
N VAL A 386 -26.51 5.61 5.31
CA VAL A 386 -27.39 6.79 5.18
C VAL A 386 -27.21 7.45 3.82
N ALA A 387 -25.97 7.67 3.36
CA ALA A 387 -25.69 8.24 2.06
C ALA A 387 -26.26 7.38 0.92
N ARG A 388 -26.13 6.07 0.98
CA ARG A 388 -26.73 5.13 0.01
C ARG A 388 -28.25 5.25 -0.04
N HIS A 389 -28.90 5.27 1.12
CA HIS A 389 -30.35 5.42 1.19
C HIS A 389 -30.81 6.80 0.69
N LEU A 390 -30.10 7.87 1.05
CA LEU A 390 -30.40 9.20 0.52
C LEU A 390 -30.23 9.26 -0.99
N ALA A 391 -29.19 8.68 -1.57
CA ALA A 391 -28.99 8.61 -3.01
C ALA A 391 -30.12 7.88 -3.72
N ALA A 392 -30.59 6.75 -3.15
CA ALA A 392 -31.70 5.96 -3.70
C ALA A 392 -33.09 6.60 -3.47
N SER A 393 -33.19 7.60 -2.62
CA SER A 393 -34.48 8.30 -2.34
C SER A 393 -34.89 9.31 -3.40
N ASN A 394 -34.15 9.48 -4.50
CA ASN A 394 -34.33 10.56 -5.49
C ASN A 394 -34.19 11.95 -4.84
N PRO A 395 -33.05 12.30 -4.30
CA PRO A 395 -32.86 13.42 -3.40
C PRO A 395 -33.04 14.80 -4.09
N SER A 396 -33.63 15.74 -3.36
CA SER A 396 -33.80 17.13 -3.78
C SER A 396 -33.73 18.08 -2.58
N GLY A 397 -33.37 19.33 -2.80
CA GLY A 397 -33.35 20.33 -1.74
C GLY A 397 -32.50 19.93 -0.50
N ALA A 398 -33.13 19.88 0.67
CA ALA A 398 -32.44 19.53 1.94
C ALA A 398 -31.87 18.11 1.93
N THR A 399 -32.47 17.17 1.20
CA THR A 399 -31.99 15.79 1.11
C THR A 399 -30.65 15.71 0.34
N LEU A 400 -30.46 16.56 -0.69
CA LEU A 400 -29.16 16.66 -1.37
C LEU A 400 -28.07 17.16 -0.42
N ARG A 401 -28.37 18.16 0.40
CA ARG A 401 -27.40 18.67 1.40
C ARG A 401 -26.96 17.56 2.36
N ARG A 402 -27.92 16.80 2.91
CA ARG A 402 -27.62 15.65 3.78
C ARG A 402 -26.81 14.59 3.06
N LEU A 403 -27.16 14.28 1.80
CA LEU A 403 -26.40 13.34 0.99
C LEU A 403 -24.92 13.77 0.89
N ALA A 404 -24.66 15.05 0.58
CA ALA A 404 -23.29 15.55 0.50
C ALA A 404 -22.55 15.39 1.84
N THR A 405 -23.18 15.76 2.96
CA THR A 405 -22.58 15.65 4.30
C THR A 405 -22.30 14.20 4.70
N CYS A 406 -23.26 13.30 4.48
CA CYS A 406 -23.10 11.86 4.82
C CYS A 406 -22.08 11.18 3.91
N SER A 407 -22.06 11.46 2.60
CA SER A 407 -21.04 10.94 1.69
C SER A 407 -19.65 11.44 2.06
N PHE A 408 -19.48 12.70 2.49
CA PHE A 408 -18.23 13.24 2.98
C PHE A 408 -17.75 12.50 4.23
N ALA A 409 -18.63 12.31 5.21
CA ALA A 409 -18.31 11.57 6.43
C ALA A 409 -17.93 10.10 6.12
N ALA A 410 -18.65 9.45 5.22
CA ALA A 410 -18.37 8.08 4.76
C ALA A 410 -17.02 7.98 4.04
N GLY A 411 -16.70 8.95 3.19
CA GLY A 411 -15.41 9.00 2.50
C GLY A 411 -14.24 9.18 3.47
N ARG A 412 -14.38 10.04 4.46
CA ARG A 412 -13.38 10.20 5.52
C ARG A 412 -13.21 8.93 6.36
N PHE A 413 -14.34 8.32 6.75
CA PHE A 413 -14.33 7.05 7.49
C PHE A 413 -13.57 5.95 6.73
N SER A 414 -13.77 5.86 5.41
CA SER A 414 -13.05 4.89 4.56
C SER A 414 -11.55 5.21 4.47
N LEU A 415 -11.17 6.49 4.36
CA LEU A 415 -9.76 6.90 4.40
C LEU A 415 -9.07 6.52 5.70
N ASP A 416 -9.73 6.74 6.84
CA ASP A 416 -9.21 6.42 8.17
C ASP A 416 -9.04 4.90 8.36
N ARG A 417 -9.73 4.10 7.55
CA ARG A 417 -9.62 2.63 7.50
C ARG A 417 -8.82 2.08 6.32
N TYR A 418 -8.03 2.94 5.68
CA TYR A 418 -7.12 2.58 4.57
C TYR A 418 -7.84 1.93 3.37
N ASP A 419 -9.07 2.36 3.08
CA ASP A 419 -9.83 2.02 1.88
C ASP A 419 -9.97 3.24 0.96
N PRO A 420 -8.92 3.58 0.19
CA PRO A 420 -8.94 4.76 -0.66
C PRO A 420 -9.90 4.62 -1.84
N GLU A 421 -10.20 3.42 -2.28
CA GLU A 421 -11.10 3.17 -3.40
C GLU A 421 -12.55 3.54 -3.03
N THR A 422 -13.05 3.03 -1.90
CA THR A 422 -14.38 3.40 -1.38
C THR A 422 -14.43 4.89 -1.00
N ALA A 423 -13.35 5.41 -0.40
CA ALA A 423 -13.24 6.84 -0.09
C ALA A 423 -13.37 7.71 -1.34
N THR A 424 -12.68 7.36 -2.42
CA THR A 424 -12.76 8.05 -3.71
C THR A 424 -14.19 8.11 -4.22
N ALA A 425 -14.91 6.99 -4.23
CA ALA A 425 -16.30 6.94 -4.70
C ALA A 425 -17.24 7.83 -3.85
N GLN A 426 -17.09 7.79 -2.53
CA GLN A 426 -17.92 8.57 -1.61
C GLN A 426 -17.62 10.08 -1.71
N LEU A 427 -16.33 10.45 -1.77
CA LEU A 427 -15.94 11.86 -1.88
C LEU A 427 -16.28 12.45 -3.25
N GLN A 428 -16.20 11.65 -4.32
CA GLN A 428 -16.70 12.05 -5.64
C GLN A 428 -18.21 12.32 -5.59
N THR A 429 -18.98 11.42 -4.96
CA THR A 429 -20.42 11.62 -4.73
C THR A 429 -20.70 12.92 -3.97
N THR A 430 -19.83 13.29 -3.01
CA THR A 430 -19.94 14.57 -2.28
C THR A 430 -19.83 15.76 -3.23
N LEU A 431 -18.75 15.80 -4.04
CA LEU A 431 -18.52 16.92 -4.95
C LEU A 431 -19.60 17.02 -6.03
N ASP A 432 -19.99 15.90 -6.65
CA ASP A 432 -21.06 15.85 -7.64
C ASP A 432 -22.39 16.33 -7.06
N THR A 433 -22.65 16.01 -5.78
CA THR A 433 -23.87 16.45 -5.09
C THR A 433 -23.83 17.96 -4.80
N LEU A 434 -22.68 18.49 -4.38
CA LEU A 434 -22.50 19.94 -4.21
C LEU A 434 -22.64 20.71 -5.54
N ASP A 435 -22.19 20.11 -6.66
CA ASP A 435 -22.40 20.69 -7.99
C ASP A 435 -23.88 20.74 -8.37
N ARG A 436 -24.65 19.72 -8.05
CA ARG A 436 -26.11 19.68 -8.24
C ARG A 436 -26.85 20.71 -7.38
N ILE A 437 -26.36 20.99 -6.18
CA ILE A 437 -26.89 22.03 -5.31
C ILE A 437 -26.55 23.42 -5.85
N GLY A 438 -25.42 23.58 -6.54
CA GLY A 438 -24.90 24.83 -7.05
C GLY A 438 -24.34 25.78 -5.96
N SER A 439 -24.13 25.27 -4.75
CA SER A 439 -23.60 26.02 -3.59
C SER A 439 -22.94 25.05 -2.60
N ASP A 440 -22.18 25.60 -1.67
CA ASP A 440 -21.54 24.86 -0.56
C ASP A 440 -22.06 25.37 0.80
N PRO A 441 -23.28 24.98 1.18
CA PRO A 441 -23.95 25.54 2.36
C PRO A 441 -23.29 25.17 3.68
N ASP A 442 -22.49 24.10 3.70
CA ASP A 442 -21.80 23.58 4.89
C ASP A 442 -20.30 23.83 4.85
N GLY A 443 -19.77 24.42 3.78
CA GLY A 443 -18.35 24.74 3.62
C GLY A 443 -17.45 23.50 3.51
N ILE A 444 -17.97 22.36 3.03
CA ILE A 444 -17.24 21.08 3.02
C ILE A 444 -16.49 20.82 1.72
N ARG A 445 -16.72 21.59 0.66
CA ARG A 445 -16.14 21.36 -0.68
C ARG A 445 -14.61 21.32 -0.65
N GLY A 446 -13.98 22.26 0.04
CA GLY A 446 -12.52 22.33 0.16
C GLY A 446 -11.94 21.08 0.83
N GLU A 447 -12.50 20.69 1.97
CA GLU A 447 -12.08 19.49 2.70
C GLU A 447 -12.36 18.20 1.91
N ALA A 448 -13.49 18.13 1.21
CA ALA A 448 -13.82 16.99 0.36
C ALA A 448 -12.85 16.87 -0.83
N SER A 449 -12.45 18.01 -1.42
CA SER A 449 -11.46 18.03 -2.50
C SER A 449 -10.08 17.54 -2.02
N ILE A 450 -9.64 17.99 -0.85
CA ILE A 450 -8.39 17.52 -0.22
C ILE A 450 -8.46 16.01 0.06
N ALA A 451 -9.54 15.56 0.71
CA ALA A 451 -9.71 14.16 1.05
C ALA A 451 -9.75 13.28 -0.20
N LEU A 452 -10.43 13.74 -1.27
CA LEU A 452 -10.47 13.04 -2.55
C LEU A 452 -9.09 12.98 -3.21
N ALA A 453 -8.32 14.06 -3.18
CA ALA A 453 -6.96 14.07 -3.71
C ALA A 453 -6.06 13.04 -3.00
N VAL A 454 -6.13 12.99 -1.68
CA VAL A 454 -5.40 12.00 -0.87
C VAL A 454 -5.88 10.58 -1.19
N ALA A 455 -7.20 10.35 -1.29
CA ALA A 455 -7.75 9.03 -1.63
C ALA A 455 -7.26 8.57 -3.01
N MET A 456 -7.37 9.40 -4.05
CA MET A 456 -6.93 9.10 -5.41
C MET A 456 -5.42 8.81 -5.47
N THR A 457 -4.61 9.58 -4.75
CA THR A 457 -3.16 9.36 -4.68
C THR A 457 -2.84 7.98 -4.09
N ARG A 458 -3.51 7.62 -2.99
CA ARG A 458 -3.34 6.30 -2.34
C ARG A 458 -3.90 5.14 -3.17
N ALA A 459 -4.88 5.40 -4.02
CA ALA A 459 -5.39 4.44 -5.02
C ALA A 459 -4.50 4.33 -6.27
N GLY A 460 -3.45 5.16 -6.40
CA GLY A 460 -2.54 5.17 -7.54
C GLY A 460 -2.93 6.13 -8.68
N GLU A 461 -3.89 7.02 -8.47
CA GLU A 461 -4.44 7.97 -9.45
C GLU A 461 -3.94 9.41 -9.23
N ALA A 462 -2.65 9.58 -8.92
CA ALA A 462 -2.07 10.87 -8.52
C ALA A 462 -2.19 12.00 -9.56
N ALA A 463 -2.29 11.67 -10.86
CA ALA A 463 -2.28 12.68 -11.92
C ALA A 463 -3.44 13.69 -11.84
N THR A 464 -4.63 13.26 -11.44
CA THR A 464 -5.83 14.09 -11.29
C THR A 464 -5.92 14.76 -9.91
N ALA A 465 -5.26 14.20 -8.92
CA ALA A 465 -5.34 14.63 -7.52
C ALA A 465 -4.80 16.05 -7.29
N LYS A 466 -3.78 16.47 -8.06
CA LYS A 466 -3.17 17.80 -7.94
C LYS A 466 -4.18 18.94 -8.16
N GLY A 467 -5.01 18.83 -9.21
CA GLY A 467 -6.03 19.85 -9.50
C GLY A 467 -7.07 20.02 -8.38
N LEU A 468 -7.36 18.96 -7.63
CA LEU A 468 -8.27 19.02 -6.48
C LEU A 468 -7.65 19.81 -5.31
N CYS A 469 -6.35 19.66 -5.05
CA CYS A 469 -5.66 20.43 -4.04
C CYS A 469 -5.57 21.92 -4.41
N GLU A 470 -5.34 22.22 -5.72
CA GLU A 470 -5.36 23.60 -6.24
C GLU A 470 -6.75 24.23 -6.07
N ALA A 471 -7.82 23.50 -6.38
CA ALA A 471 -9.19 23.97 -6.17
C ALA A 471 -9.49 24.22 -4.69
N ALA A 472 -9.06 23.34 -3.79
CA ALA A 472 -9.21 23.54 -2.35
C ALA A 472 -8.44 24.76 -1.85
N ALA A 473 -7.22 24.99 -2.34
CA ALA A 473 -6.45 26.18 -2.02
C ALA A 473 -7.12 27.47 -2.53
N ALA A 474 -7.72 27.45 -3.72
CA ALA A 474 -8.49 28.57 -4.25
C ALA A 474 -9.69 28.91 -3.35
N ILE A 475 -10.45 27.92 -2.93
CA ILE A 475 -11.57 28.09 -1.98
C ILE A 475 -11.06 28.68 -0.65
N ALA A 476 -9.95 28.19 -0.11
CA ALA A 476 -9.36 28.69 1.12
C ALA A 476 -8.93 30.16 1.01
N ARG A 477 -8.41 30.59 -0.15
CA ARG A 477 -8.08 32.01 -0.41
C ARG A 477 -9.33 32.87 -0.50
N GLU A 478 -10.37 32.42 -1.19
CA GLU A 478 -11.65 33.14 -1.33
C GLU A 478 -12.36 33.31 0.02
N THR A 479 -12.31 32.29 0.87
CA THR A 479 -12.94 32.32 2.20
C THR A 479 -12.05 32.97 3.26
N GLY A 480 -10.78 33.22 2.97
CA GLY A 480 -9.82 33.77 3.92
C GLY A 480 -9.52 32.81 5.09
N ASP A 481 -9.58 31.50 4.85
CA ASP A 481 -9.28 30.48 5.88
C ASP A 481 -7.83 29.98 5.78
N PRO A 482 -6.92 30.47 6.68
CA PRO A 482 -5.52 30.08 6.64
C PRO A 482 -5.29 28.63 7.04
N ARG A 483 -6.18 28.02 7.84
CA ARG A 483 -6.08 26.60 8.22
C ARG A 483 -6.43 25.69 7.03
N ALA A 484 -7.48 26.05 6.28
CA ALA A 484 -7.84 25.32 5.06
C ALA A 484 -6.74 25.44 4.01
N LEU A 485 -6.14 26.63 3.83
CA LEU A 485 -5.00 26.82 2.91
C LEU A 485 -3.79 25.94 3.32
N ALA A 486 -3.48 25.88 4.60
CA ALA A 486 -2.39 25.07 5.12
C ALA A 486 -2.62 23.57 4.88
N ARG A 487 -3.84 23.07 5.08
CA ARG A 487 -4.18 21.66 4.79
C ARG A 487 -4.12 21.36 3.29
N ALA A 488 -4.60 22.28 2.45
CA ALA A 488 -4.49 22.16 1.00
C ALA A 488 -3.03 22.14 0.52
N ALA A 489 -2.17 22.97 1.10
CA ALA A 489 -0.74 23.02 0.79
C ALA A 489 -0.01 21.72 1.18
N LEU A 490 -0.31 21.16 2.37
CA LEU A 490 0.24 19.88 2.80
C LEU A 490 -0.21 18.72 1.88
N ALA A 491 -1.48 18.70 1.51
CA ALA A 491 -2.02 17.69 0.59
C ALA A 491 -1.43 17.85 -0.82
N PHE A 492 -1.27 19.08 -1.31
CA PHE A 492 -0.63 19.36 -2.60
C PHE A 492 0.80 18.86 -2.64
N GLU A 493 1.56 19.05 -1.57
CA GLU A 493 2.92 18.55 -1.45
C GLU A 493 2.95 17.02 -1.40
N GLU A 494 2.07 16.39 -0.63
CA GLU A 494 1.95 14.92 -0.55
C GLU A 494 1.62 14.30 -1.91
N VAL A 495 0.66 14.88 -2.64
CA VAL A 495 0.25 14.44 -3.99
C VAL A 495 1.35 14.70 -5.03
N SER A 496 2.08 15.80 -4.90
CA SER A 496 3.16 16.18 -5.82
C SER A 496 4.42 15.36 -5.61
N TRP A 497 4.58 14.77 -4.44
CA TRP A 497 5.68 13.87 -4.12
C TRP A 497 5.34 12.42 -4.52
N THR A 498 5.42 12.15 -5.82
CA THR A 498 5.17 10.80 -6.37
C THR A 498 6.40 9.89 -6.37
N GLY A 499 7.53 10.40 -5.87
CA GLY A 499 8.78 9.64 -5.78
C GLY A 499 8.78 8.71 -4.57
N ASP A 500 9.32 7.51 -4.75
CA ASP A 500 9.53 6.50 -3.71
C ASP A 500 10.60 6.91 -2.66
N GLY A 501 10.77 8.19 -2.42
CA GLY A 501 11.42 8.77 -1.26
C GLY A 501 12.96 8.95 -1.32
N PHE A 502 13.68 8.37 -2.31
CA PHE A 502 15.16 8.43 -2.33
C PHE A 502 15.77 9.06 -3.59
N ILE A 503 15.13 8.91 -4.74
CA ILE A 503 15.54 9.55 -5.99
C ILE A 503 14.26 10.14 -6.57
N GLY A 504 13.83 11.30 -6.03
CA GLY A 504 12.65 12.01 -6.52
C GLY A 504 12.98 12.86 -7.73
N GLU A 505 12.01 12.95 -8.64
CA GLU A 505 11.94 14.12 -9.49
C GLU A 505 11.82 15.37 -8.60
N PRO A 506 12.29 16.55 -9.03
CA PRO A 506 12.06 17.78 -8.32
C PRO A 506 10.57 17.91 -7.97
N ALA A 507 10.25 18.44 -6.80
CA ALA A 507 8.86 18.68 -6.43
C ALA A 507 8.16 19.45 -7.55
N ALA A 508 6.88 19.15 -7.79
CA ALA A 508 6.13 19.79 -8.87
C ALA A 508 6.20 21.32 -8.73
N GLU A 509 6.27 22.00 -9.86
CA GLU A 509 6.29 23.47 -9.93
C GLU A 509 5.17 24.08 -9.08
N GLY A 510 5.49 25.10 -8.30
CA GLY A 510 4.56 25.80 -7.40
C GLY A 510 4.38 25.17 -6.01
N THR A 511 5.03 24.03 -5.71
CA THR A 511 4.89 23.37 -4.41
C THR A 511 5.49 24.21 -3.27
N ASP A 512 6.65 24.82 -3.48
CA ASP A 512 7.27 25.70 -2.48
C ASP A 512 6.49 27.01 -2.29
N GLU A 513 5.92 27.54 -3.37
CA GLU A 513 5.12 28.77 -3.36
C GLU A 513 3.87 28.59 -2.48
N ILE A 514 3.09 27.53 -2.66
CA ILE A 514 1.88 27.26 -1.87
C ILE A 514 2.20 26.99 -0.40
N LEU A 515 3.31 26.28 -0.10
CA LEU A 515 3.75 26.06 1.28
C LEU A 515 4.15 27.37 1.96
N ARG A 516 4.93 28.24 1.29
CA ARG A 516 5.33 29.55 1.81
C ARG A 516 4.14 30.50 1.99
N GLU A 517 3.20 30.51 1.04
CA GLU A 517 1.95 31.26 1.14
C GLU A 517 1.15 30.81 2.37
N ALA A 518 0.97 29.52 2.59
CA ALA A 518 0.25 28.98 3.72
C ALA A 518 0.93 29.32 5.06
N ILE A 519 2.26 29.25 5.14
CA ILE A 519 3.04 29.66 6.31
C ILE A 519 2.82 31.15 6.60
N GLY A 520 2.85 32.00 5.56
CA GLY A 520 2.59 33.44 5.69
C GLY A 520 1.17 33.75 6.16
N ALA A 521 0.18 33.04 5.62
CA ALA A 521 -1.23 33.23 6.00
C ALA A 521 -1.54 32.76 7.43
N LEU A 522 -0.89 31.71 7.94
CA LEU A 522 -1.04 31.25 9.33
C LEU A 522 -0.38 32.23 10.34
N GLY A 523 0.69 32.91 9.93
CA GLY A 523 1.48 33.73 10.86
C GLY A 523 2.03 32.88 12.03
N GLU A 524 1.85 33.32 13.26
CA GLU A 524 2.22 32.60 14.49
C GLU A 524 1.07 31.73 15.05
N ALA A 525 -0.11 31.78 14.41
CA ALA A 525 -1.23 30.96 14.81
C ALA A 525 -0.98 29.50 14.44
N GLU A 526 -1.61 28.57 15.15
CA GLU A 526 -1.57 27.12 14.85
C GLU A 526 -0.13 26.59 14.75
N PRO A 527 0.68 26.61 15.82
CA PRO A 527 2.10 26.31 15.76
C PRO A 527 2.41 24.88 15.28
N VAL A 528 1.53 23.91 15.54
CA VAL A 528 1.68 22.53 15.04
C VAL A 528 1.54 22.52 13.53
N LEU A 529 0.49 23.12 12.97
CA LEU A 529 0.25 23.13 11.53
C LEU A 529 1.33 23.93 10.77
N ARG A 530 1.74 25.08 11.35
CA ARG A 530 2.88 25.85 10.84
C ARG A 530 4.17 25.01 10.82
N GLY A 531 4.45 24.32 11.92
CA GLY A 531 5.64 23.45 12.03
C GLY A 531 5.66 22.34 11.01
N ARG A 532 4.50 21.76 10.72
CA ARG A 532 4.35 20.72 9.67
C ARG A 532 4.69 21.26 8.28
N LEU A 533 4.18 22.44 7.91
CA LEU A 533 4.52 23.10 6.64
C LEU A 533 6.02 23.38 6.54
N LEU A 534 6.62 23.91 7.62
CA LEU A 534 8.06 24.18 7.67
C LEU A 534 8.90 22.90 7.54
N ALA A 535 8.47 21.79 8.11
CA ALA A 535 9.16 20.49 8.02
C ALA A 535 9.16 19.92 6.60
N ARG A 536 8.19 20.30 5.73
CA ARG A 536 8.12 19.84 4.33
C ARG A 536 9.04 20.62 3.39
N LEU A 537 9.27 21.91 3.68
CA LEU A 537 10.08 22.76 2.80
C LEU A 537 11.50 22.24 2.51
N PRO A 538 12.26 21.67 3.47
CA PRO A 538 13.61 21.17 3.17
C PRO A 538 13.65 20.12 2.07
N ARG A 539 12.63 19.25 1.99
CA ARG A 539 12.51 18.25 0.92
C ARG A 539 12.18 18.88 -0.41
N VAL A 540 11.23 19.80 -0.44
CA VAL A 540 10.79 20.49 -1.66
C VAL A 540 11.92 21.34 -2.26
N LEU A 541 12.72 21.95 -1.39
CA LEU A 541 13.81 22.85 -1.77
C LEU A 541 15.14 22.13 -2.01
N LEU A 542 15.19 20.80 -1.98
CA LEU A 542 16.42 20.02 -2.00
C LEU A 542 17.33 20.37 -3.18
N PHE A 543 16.74 20.58 -4.37
CA PHE A 543 17.45 20.84 -5.62
C PHE A 543 17.51 22.33 -6.01
N HIS A 544 16.92 23.21 -5.21
CA HIS A 544 16.75 24.63 -5.57
C HIS A 544 17.38 25.62 -4.59
N GLU A 545 17.61 25.18 -3.32
CA GLU A 545 18.10 26.06 -2.27
C GLU A 545 19.30 25.46 -1.53
N ALA A 546 20.20 26.35 -1.07
CA ALA A 546 21.35 25.95 -0.26
C ALA A 546 20.93 25.23 1.05
N ALA A 547 21.75 24.31 1.55
CA ALA A 547 21.53 23.59 2.78
C ALA A 547 21.26 24.50 3.98
N THR A 548 21.91 25.67 4.04
CA THR A 548 21.72 26.68 5.09
C THR A 548 20.30 27.23 5.15
N VAL A 549 19.69 27.47 4.00
CA VAL A 549 18.28 27.95 3.89
C VAL A 549 17.33 26.84 4.30
N ARG A 550 17.54 25.62 3.79
CA ARG A 550 16.74 24.44 4.15
C ARG A 550 16.80 24.17 5.64
N ARG A 551 17.99 24.31 6.24
CA ARG A 551 18.20 24.11 7.67
C ARG A 551 17.43 25.11 8.53
N ALA A 552 17.35 26.38 8.14
CA ALA A 552 16.59 27.37 8.89
C ALA A 552 15.12 26.98 9.05
N TYR A 553 14.48 26.44 8.00
CA TYR A 553 13.12 25.93 8.08
C TYR A 553 13.00 24.72 9.02
N ALA A 554 13.94 23.77 8.93
CA ALA A 554 13.96 22.60 9.79
C ALA A 554 14.20 22.95 11.28
N ASP A 555 15.09 23.88 11.56
CA ASP A 555 15.36 24.36 12.93
C ASP A 555 14.11 25.00 13.55
N GLU A 556 13.37 25.81 12.77
CA GLU A 556 12.10 26.39 13.24
C GLU A 556 11.03 25.31 13.49
N ALA A 557 10.92 24.32 12.60
CA ALA A 557 10.01 23.18 12.81
C ALA A 557 10.37 22.40 14.09
N ARG A 558 11.65 22.13 14.34
CA ARG A 558 12.11 21.46 15.58
C ARG A 558 11.81 22.27 16.83
N ARG A 559 12.01 23.59 16.78
CA ARG A 559 11.66 24.49 17.89
C ARG A 559 10.17 24.39 18.22
N LEU A 560 9.29 24.49 17.19
CA LEU A 560 7.84 24.35 17.36
C LEU A 560 7.44 22.98 17.89
N ALA A 561 8.13 21.90 17.47
CA ALA A 561 7.89 20.56 17.97
C ALA A 561 8.18 20.44 19.48
N VAL A 562 9.25 21.07 19.95
CA VAL A 562 9.59 21.10 21.39
C VAL A 562 8.59 21.96 22.16
N GLU A 563 8.22 23.12 21.64
CA GLU A 563 7.29 24.06 22.32
C GLU A 563 5.88 23.49 22.45
N THR A 564 5.42 22.77 21.43
CA THR A 564 4.05 22.19 21.41
C THR A 564 3.96 20.81 22.06
N GLY A 565 5.08 20.11 22.21
CA GLY A 565 5.10 18.71 22.68
C GLY A 565 4.44 17.72 21.73
N SER A 566 4.14 18.12 20.47
CA SER A 566 3.47 17.27 19.48
C SER A 566 4.40 16.15 19.00
N SER A 567 4.01 14.89 19.20
CA SER A 567 4.74 13.71 18.73
C SER A 567 4.78 13.66 17.21
N ILE A 568 3.68 13.99 16.54
CA ILE A 568 3.58 14.03 15.07
C ILE A 568 4.57 15.05 14.50
N LEU A 569 4.52 16.29 15.01
CA LEU A 569 5.42 17.34 14.54
C LEU A 569 6.88 17.02 14.83
N ARG A 570 7.16 16.33 15.95
CA ARG A 570 8.53 15.91 16.29
C ARG A 570 9.09 14.94 15.24
N GLY A 571 8.31 13.96 14.79
CA GLY A 571 8.71 13.04 13.74
C GLY A 571 8.94 13.74 12.40
N GLU A 572 7.98 14.58 11.97
CA GLU A 572 8.09 15.35 10.73
C GLU A 572 9.26 16.35 10.75
N ALA A 573 9.54 17.00 11.89
CA ALA A 573 10.66 17.92 12.04
C ALA A 573 12.03 17.22 11.99
N LEU A 574 12.15 16.00 12.52
CA LEU A 574 13.37 15.18 12.38
C LEU A 574 13.58 14.80 10.92
N GLU A 575 12.53 14.40 10.23
CA GLU A 575 12.60 14.10 8.79
C GLU A 575 12.98 15.35 7.97
N GLY A 576 12.36 16.49 8.24
CA GLY A 576 12.71 17.76 7.62
C GLY A 576 14.17 18.15 7.85
N MET A 577 14.68 17.97 9.08
CA MET A 577 16.09 18.24 9.41
C MET A 577 17.03 17.33 8.61
N ARG A 578 16.73 16.05 8.50
CA ARG A 578 17.50 15.13 7.70
C ARG A 578 17.56 15.54 6.22
N TRP A 579 16.42 15.94 5.62
CA TRP A 579 16.40 16.50 4.27
C TRP A 579 17.21 17.79 4.12
N ALA A 580 17.19 18.62 5.17
CA ALA A 580 17.95 19.86 5.19
C ALA A 580 19.47 19.63 5.19
N LEU A 581 19.91 18.62 5.93
CA LEU A 581 21.34 18.27 6.10
C LEU A 581 21.90 17.44 4.94
N TRP A 582 21.07 16.80 4.15
CA TRP A 582 21.54 15.96 3.05
C TRP A 582 22.26 16.78 1.98
N GLY A 583 23.47 16.37 1.66
CA GLY A 583 24.38 17.11 0.77
C GLY A 583 25.19 18.21 1.46
N SER A 584 25.00 18.47 2.77
CA SER A 584 25.82 19.39 3.56
C SER A 584 27.11 18.74 4.10
N ASP A 585 28.02 19.56 4.61
CA ASP A 585 29.24 19.11 5.28
C ASP A 585 29.01 18.75 6.77
N GLU A 586 27.77 18.85 7.27
CA GLU A 586 27.43 18.60 8.68
C GLU A 586 27.13 17.13 8.95
N LEU A 587 28.08 16.25 8.58
CA LEU A 587 27.92 14.80 8.64
C LEU A 587 27.68 14.26 10.06
N ASP A 588 28.30 14.88 11.07
CA ASP A 588 28.10 14.51 12.47
C ASP A 588 26.66 14.81 12.92
N THR A 589 26.14 15.99 12.60
CA THR A 589 24.75 16.39 12.91
C THR A 589 23.75 15.49 12.15
N MET A 590 24.06 15.11 10.90
CA MET A 590 23.21 14.22 10.13
C MET A 590 23.13 12.83 10.78
N LEU A 591 24.24 12.32 11.31
CA LEU A 591 24.29 11.06 12.05
C LEU A 591 23.52 11.16 13.37
N GLU A 592 23.69 12.25 14.12
CA GLU A 592 22.95 12.50 15.38
C GLU A 592 21.44 12.51 15.13
N VAL A 593 20.95 13.24 14.12
CA VAL A 593 19.52 13.28 13.73
C VAL A 593 19.02 11.90 13.33
N SER A 594 19.80 11.14 12.56
CA SER A 594 19.45 9.77 12.14
C SER A 594 19.37 8.83 13.35
N ASN A 595 20.26 8.97 14.34
CA ASN A 595 20.21 8.19 15.59
C ASN A 595 18.97 8.57 16.43
N GLU A 596 18.60 9.87 16.50
CA GLU A 596 17.34 10.32 17.14
C GLU A 596 16.12 9.70 16.46
N MET A 597 16.13 9.63 15.12
CA MET A 597 15.05 8.98 14.35
C MET A 597 14.93 7.49 14.69
N VAL A 598 16.07 6.77 14.73
CA VAL A 598 16.11 5.35 15.12
C VAL A 598 15.60 5.15 16.54
N ALA A 599 16.03 5.99 17.49
CA ALA A 599 15.61 5.90 18.88
C ALA A 599 14.10 6.21 19.04
N ALA A 600 13.58 7.19 18.31
CA ALA A 600 12.15 7.52 18.30
C ALA A 600 11.33 6.36 17.69
N ALA A 601 11.79 5.78 16.58
CA ALA A 601 11.12 4.66 15.92
C ALA A 601 11.14 3.39 16.79
N ALA A 602 12.26 3.08 17.44
CA ALA A 602 12.38 1.93 18.35
C ALA A 602 11.41 2.01 19.55
N GLY A 603 11.07 3.22 19.99
CA GLY A 603 10.09 3.45 21.06
C GLY A 603 8.63 3.26 20.64
N THR A 604 8.34 3.19 19.34
CA THR A 604 6.97 3.05 18.82
C THR A 604 6.59 1.61 18.46
N ASP A 605 7.51 0.65 18.48
CA ASP A 605 7.33 -0.69 17.91
C ASP A 605 6.92 -0.69 16.41
N ASP A 606 7.05 0.43 15.71
CA ASP A 606 6.79 0.56 14.27
C ASP A 606 8.02 0.12 13.46
N ALA A 607 7.97 -1.10 12.97
CA ALA A 607 9.07 -1.72 12.22
C ALA A 607 9.41 -0.99 10.92
N LEU A 608 8.42 -0.39 10.26
CA LEU A 608 8.64 0.33 9.00
C LEU A 608 9.30 1.69 9.25
N LEU A 609 8.84 2.40 10.27
CA LEU A 609 9.48 3.63 10.71
C LEU A 609 10.92 3.37 11.13
N LEU A 610 11.15 2.25 11.86
CA LEU A 610 12.49 1.83 12.25
C LEU A 610 13.36 1.48 11.05
N ALA A 611 12.83 0.76 10.05
CA ALA A 611 13.56 0.45 8.82
C ALA A 611 13.96 1.72 8.08
N ARG A 612 13.02 2.67 7.89
CA ARG A 612 13.32 3.98 7.26
C ARG A 612 14.38 4.76 8.01
N ALA A 613 14.25 4.87 9.33
CA ALA A 613 15.24 5.54 10.16
C ALA A 613 16.63 4.87 10.06
N THR A 614 16.66 3.54 10.02
CA THR A 614 17.90 2.76 9.88
C THR A 614 18.56 2.95 8.51
N ILE A 615 17.77 3.08 7.43
CA ILE A 615 18.28 3.42 6.08
C ILE A 615 18.98 4.79 6.12
N TRP A 616 18.38 5.78 6.77
CA TRP A 616 19.01 7.10 6.86
C TRP A 616 20.27 7.10 7.73
N ARG A 617 20.28 6.31 8.80
CA ARG A 617 21.47 6.09 9.59
C ARG A 617 22.58 5.43 8.77
N TYR A 618 22.24 4.44 7.96
CA TYR A 618 23.18 3.82 7.02
C TYR A 618 23.81 4.83 6.06
N ILE A 619 22.99 5.69 5.44
CA ILE A 619 23.49 6.72 4.50
C ILE A 619 24.43 7.69 5.22
N ALA A 620 24.08 8.17 6.41
CA ALA A 620 24.89 9.08 7.20
C ALA A 620 26.25 8.45 7.58
N LEU A 621 26.25 7.20 8.01
CA LEU A 621 27.47 6.45 8.35
C LEU A 621 28.37 6.25 7.13
N LEU A 622 27.78 5.92 5.97
CA LEU A 622 28.54 5.74 4.74
C LEU A 622 29.17 7.05 4.26
N GLU A 623 28.44 8.17 4.27
CA GLU A 623 28.99 9.49 3.89
C GLU A 623 30.09 9.95 4.82
N ARG A 624 30.05 9.55 6.08
CA ARG A 624 31.10 9.81 7.10
C ARG A 624 32.32 8.90 6.94
N GLY A 625 32.16 7.77 6.26
CA GLY A 625 33.18 6.74 6.08
C GLY A 625 33.25 5.69 7.18
N ASP A 626 32.24 5.60 8.03
CA ASP A 626 32.09 4.60 9.09
C ASP A 626 31.48 3.31 8.51
N VAL A 627 32.27 2.61 7.67
CA VAL A 627 31.79 1.49 6.84
C VAL A 627 31.37 0.28 7.68
N ASP A 628 32.03 0.02 8.80
CA ASP A 628 31.71 -1.10 9.68
C ASP A 628 30.38 -0.86 10.40
N ASP A 629 30.17 0.36 10.94
CA ASP A 629 28.89 0.73 11.55
C ASP A 629 27.76 0.77 10.49
N ALA A 630 28.08 1.15 9.25
CA ALA A 630 27.13 1.08 8.14
C ALA A 630 26.76 -0.38 7.81
N ALA A 631 27.69 -1.32 7.91
CA ALA A 631 27.41 -2.75 7.75
C ALA A 631 26.49 -3.28 8.86
N ASP A 632 26.69 -2.87 10.11
CA ASP A 632 25.81 -3.21 11.23
C ASP A 632 24.39 -2.68 11.04
N ALA A 633 24.25 -1.46 10.49
CA ALA A 633 22.95 -0.91 10.14
C ALA A 633 22.26 -1.74 9.04
N ILE A 634 23.01 -2.24 8.06
CA ILE A 634 22.51 -3.12 7.00
C ILE A 634 22.10 -4.49 7.56
N ASP A 635 22.84 -5.06 8.52
CA ASP A 635 22.46 -6.31 9.17
C ASP A 635 21.15 -6.14 9.94
N SER A 636 20.98 -5.01 10.64
CA SER A 636 19.72 -4.66 11.27
C SER A 636 18.58 -4.53 10.26
N LEU A 637 18.81 -3.93 9.09
CA LEU A 637 17.81 -3.87 8.01
C LEU A 637 17.47 -5.26 7.47
N ARG A 638 18.44 -6.16 7.35
CA ARG A 638 18.18 -7.53 6.90
C ARG A 638 17.27 -8.26 7.88
N GLU A 639 17.52 -8.17 9.19
CA GLU A 639 16.67 -8.74 10.22
C GLU A 639 15.24 -8.17 10.18
N LEU A 640 15.12 -6.84 10.04
CA LEU A 640 13.83 -6.19 9.87
C LEU A 640 13.11 -6.64 8.59
N GLY A 641 13.85 -6.73 7.47
CA GLY A 641 13.32 -7.17 6.18
C GLY A 641 12.85 -8.63 6.19
N GLU A 642 13.56 -9.52 6.86
CA GLU A 642 13.17 -10.92 7.04
C GLU A 642 11.95 -11.05 7.95
N ARG A 643 11.98 -10.35 9.09
CA ARG A 643 10.93 -10.42 10.11
C ARG A 643 9.62 -9.79 9.64
N PHE A 644 9.68 -8.63 8.96
CA PHE A 644 8.50 -7.84 8.59
C PHE A 644 8.21 -7.83 7.09
N ARG A 645 9.03 -8.51 6.27
CA ARG A 645 8.93 -8.58 4.80
C ARG A 645 8.84 -7.21 4.12
N ASP A 646 9.42 -6.19 4.76
CA ASP A 646 9.43 -4.85 4.20
C ASP A 646 10.25 -4.80 2.89
N PRO A 647 9.69 -4.30 1.78
CA PRO A 647 10.38 -4.28 0.48
C PRO A 647 11.70 -3.51 0.52
N MET A 648 11.74 -2.36 1.18
CA MET A 648 12.92 -1.52 1.29
C MET A 648 13.98 -2.20 2.16
N ALA A 649 13.60 -2.66 3.36
CA ALA A 649 14.51 -3.35 4.27
C ALA A 649 15.07 -4.65 3.69
N ARG A 650 14.37 -5.30 2.75
CA ARG A 650 14.86 -6.48 2.01
C ARG A 650 15.80 -6.12 0.88
N TRP A 651 15.54 -5.01 0.19
CA TRP A 651 16.30 -4.60 -0.98
C TRP A 651 17.65 -3.97 -0.63
N PHE A 652 17.68 -3.06 0.36
CA PHE A 652 18.90 -2.33 0.74
C PHE A 652 20.11 -3.22 1.06
N PRO A 653 19.98 -4.34 1.80
CA PRO A 653 21.10 -5.23 2.07
C PRO A 653 21.74 -5.81 0.79
N THR A 654 20.92 -6.17 -0.21
CA THR A 654 21.44 -6.71 -1.48
C THR A 654 22.14 -5.63 -2.30
N MET A 655 21.58 -4.43 -2.37
CA MET A 655 22.19 -3.26 -3.00
C MET A 655 23.51 -2.89 -2.34
N PHE A 656 23.58 -2.91 -1.02
CA PHE A 656 24.82 -2.66 -0.25
C PHE A 656 25.91 -3.66 -0.58
N LEU A 657 25.60 -4.94 -0.72
CA LEU A 657 26.58 -5.97 -1.08
C LEU A 657 27.21 -5.69 -2.45
N ALA A 658 26.43 -5.20 -3.42
CA ALA A 658 26.95 -4.77 -4.72
C ALA A 658 27.93 -3.59 -4.56
N MET A 659 27.55 -2.56 -3.79
CA MET A 659 28.40 -1.40 -3.51
C MET A 659 29.71 -1.82 -2.80
N ARG A 660 29.62 -2.63 -1.75
CA ARG A 660 30.80 -3.08 -0.99
C ARG A 660 31.74 -3.94 -1.83
N SER A 661 31.21 -4.83 -2.67
CA SER A 661 32.01 -5.64 -3.58
C SER A 661 32.74 -4.79 -4.61
N LEU A 662 32.06 -3.75 -5.14
CA LEU A 662 32.67 -2.78 -6.05
C LEU A 662 33.79 -1.99 -5.35
N LEU A 663 33.56 -1.49 -4.15
CA LEU A 663 34.51 -0.73 -3.35
C LEU A 663 35.79 -1.53 -3.09
N THR A 664 35.67 -2.82 -2.80
CA THR A 664 36.79 -3.74 -2.55
C THR A 664 37.43 -4.31 -3.82
N GLY A 665 36.94 -3.94 -5.02
CA GLY A 665 37.47 -4.37 -6.32
C GLY A 665 37.03 -5.76 -6.78
N GLN A 666 36.01 -6.34 -6.18
CA GLN A 666 35.46 -7.66 -6.55
C GLN A 666 34.39 -7.52 -7.65
N LEU A 667 34.81 -7.16 -8.88
CA LEU A 667 33.89 -6.73 -9.94
C LEU A 667 32.83 -7.76 -10.34
N ALA A 668 33.20 -9.05 -10.49
CA ALA A 668 32.26 -10.10 -10.84
C ALA A 668 31.21 -10.32 -9.75
N THR A 669 31.62 -10.26 -8.48
CA THR A 669 30.72 -10.36 -7.34
C THR A 669 29.81 -9.15 -7.25
N ALA A 670 30.34 -7.93 -7.48
CA ALA A 670 29.56 -6.69 -7.52
C ALA A 670 28.48 -6.73 -8.60
N GLU A 671 28.83 -7.19 -9.80
CA GLU A 671 27.89 -7.37 -10.92
C GLU A 671 26.78 -8.36 -10.56
N GLY A 672 27.15 -9.53 -9.99
CA GLY A 672 26.18 -10.53 -9.54
C GLY A 672 25.19 -9.99 -8.50
N HIS A 673 25.68 -9.24 -7.50
CA HIS A 673 24.85 -8.61 -6.49
C HIS A 673 23.97 -7.49 -7.06
N ALA A 674 24.46 -6.70 -8.02
CA ALA A 674 23.66 -5.67 -8.69
C ALA A 674 22.48 -6.28 -9.46
N PHE A 675 22.70 -7.37 -10.22
CA PHE A 675 21.63 -8.10 -10.88
C PHE A 675 20.65 -8.74 -9.89
N ALA A 676 21.13 -9.28 -8.78
CA ALA A 676 20.27 -9.82 -7.72
C ALA A 676 19.40 -8.71 -7.10
N ALA A 677 19.96 -7.52 -6.87
CA ALA A 677 19.21 -6.37 -6.39
C ALA A 677 18.16 -5.91 -7.41
N LEU A 678 18.46 -5.92 -8.72
CA LEU A 678 17.49 -5.61 -9.78
C LEU A 678 16.34 -6.62 -9.81
N ALA A 679 16.65 -7.91 -9.77
CA ALA A 679 15.63 -8.96 -9.77
C ALA A 679 14.72 -8.85 -8.55
N LEU A 680 15.29 -8.57 -7.38
CA LEU A 680 14.52 -8.34 -6.16
C LEU A 680 13.67 -7.06 -6.25
N ALA A 681 14.20 -5.98 -6.83
CA ALA A 681 13.47 -4.75 -7.06
C ALA A 681 12.26 -4.96 -7.98
N GLN A 682 12.42 -5.73 -9.05
CA GLN A 682 11.34 -6.09 -9.97
C GLN A 682 10.27 -6.94 -9.27
N ALA A 683 10.68 -7.92 -8.46
CA ALA A 683 9.76 -8.76 -7.68
C ALA A 683 8.99 -7.98 -6.61
N LEU A 684 9.53 -6.85 -6.15
CA LEU A 684 8.94 -5.97 -5.13
C LEU A 684 8.28 -4.70 -5.71
N ASP A 685 8.25 -4.54 -7.04
CA ASP A 685 7.76 -3.36 -7.79
C ASP A 685 8.43 -2.02 -7.36
N LEU A 686 9.72 -2.06 -7.06
CA LEU A 686 10.51 -0.86 -6.72
C LEU A 686 11.08 -0.21 -7.99
N ARG A 687 10.28 0.58 -8.69
CA ARG A 687 10.64 1.16 -10.02
C ARG A 687 11.89 2.04 -10.01
N TRP A 688 12.08 2.83 -8.96
CA TRP A 688 13.25 3.70 -8.80
C TRP A 688 14.57 2.91 -8.64
N ALA A 689 14.52 1.67 -8.15
CA ALA A 689 15.70 0.83 -7.98
C ALA A 689 16.35 0.43 -9.32
N VAL A 690 15.64 0.55 -10.45
CA VAL A 690 16.19 0.37 -11.80
C VAL A 690 17.28 1.41 -12.10
N THR A 691 17.05 2.66 -11.70
CA THR A 691 18.07 3.73 -11.85
C THR A 691 19.31 3.43 -10.99
N THR A 692 19.09 2.98 -9.76
CA THR A 692 20.18 2.56 -8.86
C THR A 692 21.01 1.42 -9.44
N PHE A 693 20.35 0.42 -10.04
CA PHE A 693 21.02 -0.66 -10.76
C PHE A 693 21.87 -0.12 -11.93
N GLY A 694 21.32 0.78 -12.74
CA GLY A 694 22.02 1.40 -13.85
C GLY A 694 23.30 2.12 -13.41
N ILE A 695 23.23 2.83 -12.29
CA ILE A 695 24.38 3.51 -11.66
C ILE A 695 25.44 2.48 -11.22
N GLN A 696 25.07 1.45 -10.45
CA GLN A 696 25.99 0.41 -10.02
C GLN A 696 26.67 -0.29 -11.21
N LEU A 697 25.86 -0.63 -12.23
CA LEU A 697 26.36 -1.28 -13.42
C LEU A 697 27.36 -0.40 -14.19
N ALA A 698 27.12 0.93 -14.27
CA ALA A 698 28.05 1.85 -14.93
C ALA A 698 29.44 1.85 -14.27
N TYR A 699 29.48 1.88 -12.93
CA TYR A 699 30.75 1.81 -12.21
C TYR A 699 31.44 0.46 -12.36
N VAL A 700 30.69 -0.66 -12.34
CA VAL A 700 31.24 -1.98 -12.62
C VAL A 700 31.80 -2.06 -14.05
N ARG A 701 31.04 -1.60 -15.05
CA ARG A 701 31.48 -1.59 -16.46
C ARG A 701 32.68 -0.69 -16.69
N ARG A 702 32.77 0.43 -15.97
CA ARG A 702 33.96 1.29 -16.00
C ARG A 702 35.21 0.52 -15.59
N GLU A 703 35.19 -0.13 -14.42
CA GLU A 703 36.36 -0.87 -13.92
C GLU A 703 36.70 -2.10 -14.80
N GLN A 704 35.69 -2.68 -15.45
CA GLN A 704 35.86 -3.75 -16.44
C GLN A 704 36.37 -3.26 -17.80
N ASP A 705 36.56 -1.96 -18.02
CA ASP A 705 36.92 -1.33 -19.32
C ASP A 705 35.85 -1.57 -20.41
N ARG A 706 34.57 -1.59 -20.00
CA ARG A 706 33.40 -1.90 -20.84
C ARG A 706 32.33 -0.81 -20.77
N LEU A 707 32.65 0.37 -20.30
CA LEU A 707 31.69 1.46 -20.07
C LEU A 707 30.95 1.86 -21.37
N GLY A 708 31.59 1.70 -22.53
CA GLY A 708 30.98 1.97 -23.84
C GLY A 708 29.73 1.16 -24.14
N GLU A 709 29.53 0.01 -23.50
CA GLU A 709 28.28 -0.77 -23.63
C GLU A 709 27.03 -0.02 -23.13
N LEU A 710 27.22 1.01 -22.30
CA LEU A 710 26.15 1.81 -21.70
C LEU A 710 25.96 3.17 -22.38
N GLU A 711 26.64 3.46 -23.49
CA GLU A 711 26.59 4.77 -24.14
C GLU A 711 25.17 5.17 -24.52
N GLU A 712 24.42 4.30 -25.24
CA GLU A 712 23.05 4.59 -25.65
C GLU A 712 22.12 4.87 -24.46
N ALA A 713 22.25 4.07 -23.40
CA ALA A 713 21.46 4.24 -22.18
C ALA A 713 21.80 5.56 -21.46
N THR A 714 23.11 5.90 -21.36
CA THR A 714 23.54 7.15 -20.70
C THR A 714 23.08 8.38 -21.50
N VAL A 715 23.17 8.34 -22.83
CA VAL A 715 22.64 9.40 -23.71
C VAL A 715 21.14 9.58 -23.51
N ALA A 716 20.39 8.48 -23.48
CA ALA A 716 18.94 8.53 -23.28
C ALA A 716 18.56 9.12 -21.92
N VAL A 717 19.27 8.75 -20.84
CA VAL A 717 19.07 9.30 -19.50
C VAL A 717 19.39 10.80 -19.45
N ALA A 718 20.52 11.24 -20.01
CA ALA A 718 20.92 12.65 -20.06
C ALA A 718 19.96 13.50 -20.89
N ALA A 719 19.36 12.92 -21.94
CA ALA A 719 18.32 13.60 -22.74
C ALA A 719 16.97 13.70 -22.04
N ARG A 720 16.63 12.71 -21.19
CA ARG A 720 15.37 12.69 -20.44
C ARG A 720 15.41 13.61 -19.22
N TRP A 721 16.52 13.59 -18.49
CA TRP A 721 16.73 14.40 -17.29
C TRP A 721 17.88 15.36 -17.54
N ASP A 722 17.56 16.59 -17.92
CA ASP A 722 18.54 17.64 -18.24
C ASP A 722 19.19 18.19 -16.96
N ALA A 723 19.87 17.29 -16.20
CA ALA A 723 20.52 17.62 -14.95
C ALA A 723 22.05 17.52 -15.08
N PRO A 724 22.82 18.42 -14.43
CA PRO A 724 24.27 18.48 -14.51
C PRO A 724 24.98 17.14 -14.22
N VAL A 725 24.48 16.35 -13.29
CA VAL A 725 25.08 15.05 -12.92
C VAL A 725 25.08 14.06 -14.10
N TRP A 726 24.03 14.03 -14.91
CA TRP A 726 23.94 13.11 -16.05
C TRP A 726 24.82 13.57 -17.22
N HIS A 727 24.94 14.88 -17.42
CA HIS A 727 25.84 15.42 -18.41
C HIS A 727 27.33 15.25 -18.01
N ALA A 728 27.65 15.39 -16.72
CA ALA A 728 28.99 15.07 -16.22
C ALA A 728 29.33 13.60 -16.42
N SER A 729 28.38 12.69 -16.10
CA SER A 729 28.54 11.23 -16.32
C SER A 729 28.72 10.89 -17.81
N LEU A 730 27.99 11.57 -18.69
CA LEU A 730 28.12 11.40 -20.13
C LEU A 730 29.50 11.89 -20.65
N ALA A 731 29.98 13.03 -20.15
CA ALA A 731 31.31 13.54 -20.51
C ALA A 731 32.41 12.56 -20.02
N ASP A 732 32.25 12.00 -18.83
CA ASP A 732 33.17 11.00 -18.29
C ASP A 732 33.17 9.70 -19.11
N LEU A 733 32.00 9.24 -19.55
CA LEU A 733 31.86 8.08 -20.45
C LEU A 733 32.64 8.34 -21.76
N TYR A 734 32.48 9.51 -22.36
CA TYR A 734 33.19 9.87 -23.58
C TYR A 734 34.74 9.96 -23.38
N CYS A 735 35.21 10.44 -22.22
CA CYS A 735 36.61 10.35 -21.85
C CYS A 735 37.09 8.90 -21.76
N ALA A 736 36.36 8.07 -21.02
CA ALA A 736 36.73 6.66 -20.79
C ALA A 736 36.76 5.84 -22.09
N THR A 737 35.93 6.19 -23.09
CA THR A 737 35.85 5.54 -24.41
C THR A 737 36.71 6.20 -25.49
N GLY A 738 37.49 7.23 -25.16
CA GLY A 738 38.40 7.90 -26.09
C GLY A 738 37.72 8.87 -27.08
N GLN A 739 36.46 9.25 -26.82
CA GLN A 739 35.68 10.16 -27.66
C GLN A 739 35.89 11.63 -27.26
N ALA A 740 37.12 12.10 -27.30
CA ALA A 740 37.55 13.39 -26.76
C ALA A 740 36.75 14.62 -27.27
N ASP A 741 36.29 14.63 -28.52
CA ASP A 741 35.53 15.77 -29.08
C ASP A 741 34.13 15.84 -28.48
N LEU A 742 33.46 14.69 -28.27
CA LEU A 742 32.17 14.64 -27.61
C LEU A 742 32.28 14.96 -26.11
N ALA A 743 33.33 14.46 -25.45
CA ALA A 743 33.64 14.82 -24.05
C ALA A 743 33.78 16.34 -23.90
N ARG A 744 34.58 16.97 -24.81
CA ARG A 744 34.82 18.42 -24.80
C ARG A 744 33.54 19.22 -25.06
N ALA A 745 32.72 18.78 -26.01
CA ALA A 745 31.46 19.44 -26.32
C ALA A 745 30.46 19.36 -25.15
N THR A 746 30.35 18.20 -24.50
CA THR A 746 29.46 17.99 -23.35
C THR A 746 29.96 18.80 -22.14
N PHE A 747 31.24 18.77 -21.84
CA PHE A 747 31.86 19.52 -20.76
C PHE A 747 31.71 21.03 -20.93
N ALA A 748 31.88 21.55 -22.15
CA ALA A 748 31.76 22.99 -22.47
C ALA A 748 30.36 23.54 -22.15
N ARG A 749 29.33 22.75 -22.28
CA ARG A 749 27.96 23.18 -21.91
C ARG A 749 27.88 23.51 -20.41
N LEU A 750 28.46 22.67 -19.55
CA LEU A 750 28.47 22.87 -18.10
C LEU A 750 29.46 23.99 -17.70
N ALA A 751 30.55 24.15 -18.43
CA ALA A 751 31.53 25.20 -18.20
C ALA A 751 31.02 26.59 -18.56
N ALA A 752 30.00 26.72 -19.42
CA ALA A 752 29.49 27.99 -19.93
C ALA A 752 28.99 28.93 -18.82
N SER A 753 28.45 28.39 -17.72
CA SER A 753 28.01 29.13 -16.52
C SER A 753 29.08 29.26 -15.44
N GLY A 754 30.33 28.83 -15.71
CA GLY A 754 31.35 28.71 -14.66
C GLY A 754 31.01 27.71 -13.57
N PHE A 755 30.22 26.68 -13.93
CA PHE A 755 29.72 25.63 -13.03
C PHE A 755 28.80 26.15 -11.89
N GLY A 756 28.39 27.42 -11.94
CA GLY A 756 27.50 28.03 -10.96
C GLY A 756 26.07 27.47 -10.97
N ASP A 757 25.66 26.83 -12.09
CA ASP A 757 24.36 26.21 -12.26
C ASP A 757 24.31 24.76 -11.69
N VAL A 758 25.44 24.21 -11.20
CA VAL A 758 25.45 22.90 -10.52
C VAL A 758 24.82 23.07 -9.13
N PRO A 759 23.63 22.48 -8.88
CA PRO A 759 22.91 22.72 -7.64
C PRO A 759 23.67 22.12 -6.45
N LEU A 760 23.64 22.82 -5.31
CA LEU A 760 24.20 22.33 -4.04
C LEU A 760 23.27 21.29 -3.40
N ASP A 761 23.04 20.20 -4.10
CA ASP A 761 22.22 19.07 -3.73
C ASP A 761 23.08 17.85 -3.32
N PRO A 762 22.50 16.70 -2.92
CA PRO A 762 23.26 15.49 -2.60
C PRO A 762 24.14 14.96 -3.77
N GLY A 763 23.80 15.29 -5.00
CA GLY A 763 24.57 14.94 -6.21
C GLY A 763 25.74 15.87 -6.51
N TRP A 764 25.84 17.01 -5.81
CA TRP A 764 26.85 18.03 -6.09
C TRP A 764 28.27 17.49 -6.01
N ILE A 765 28.62 16.77 -4.93
CA ILE A 765 29.97 16.22 -4.72
C ILE A 765 30.31 15.20 -5.82
N VAL A 766 29.34 14.42 -6.28
CA VAL A 766 29.50 13.45 -7.38
C VAL A 766 29.76 14.19 -8.69
N THR A 767 28.93 15.20 -8.99
CA THR A 767 29.00 16.01 -10.21
C THR A 767 30.33 16.74 -10.32
N MET A 768 30.73 17.44 -9.24
CA MET A 768 31.97 18.22 -9.23
C MET A 768 33.21 17.34 -9.26
N SER A 769 33.19 16.18 -8.59
CA SER A 769 34.29 15.21 -8.65
C SER A 769 34.45 14.59 -10.04
N THR A 770 33.31 14.27 -10.70
CA THR A 770 33.33 13.76 -12.08
C THR A 770 33.82 14.83 -13.06
N LEU A 771 33.34 16.06 -12.93
CA LEU A 771 33.83 17.19 -13.75
C LEU A 771 35.31 17.48 -13.53
N ALA A 772 35.83 17.32 -12.31
CA ALA A 772 37.24 17.43 -11.99
C ALA A 772 38.07 16.39 -12.74
N ASP A 773 37.64 15.14 -12.76
CA ASP A 773 38.31 14.07 -13.51
C ASP A 773 38.26 14.32 -15.02
N VAL A 774 37.12 14.71 -15.57
CA VAL A 774 36.95 15.06 -17.00
C VAL A 774 37.83 16.27 -17.36
N CYS A 775 37.82 17.31 -16.54
CA CYS A 775 38.63 18.52 -16.75
C CYS A 775 40.12 18.19 -16.78
N ALA A 776 40.60 17.36 -15.86
CA ALA A 776 41.98 16.93 -15.82
C ALA A 776 42.38 16.11 -17.06
N GLU A 777 41.48 15.25 -17.55
CA GLU A 777 41.67 14.45 -18.78
C GLU A 777 41.71 15.31 -20.04
N LEU A 778 40.83 16.30 -20.12
CA LEU A 778 40.79 17.26 -21.25
C LEU A 778 41.93 18.30 -21.21
N GLY A 779 42.59 18.44 -20.05
CA GLY A 779 43.66 19.40 -19.87
C GLY A 779 43.23 20.88 -19.85
N ASP A 780 42.02 21.18 -19.49
CA ASP A 780 41.43 22.53 -19.46
C ASP A 780 41.80 23.25 -18.16
N VAL A 781 42.93 24.00 -18.23
CA VAL A 781 43.49 24.75 -17.10
C VAL A 781 42.56 25.86 -16.62
N ALA A 782 41.79 26.48 -17.52
CA ALA A 782 40.88 27.59 -17.17
C ALA A 782 39.70 27.05 -16.28
N SER A 783 39.07 25.99 -16.73
CA SER A 783 38.00 25.32 -15.97
C SER A 783 38.52 24.66 -14.70
N ALA A 784 39.78 24.13 -14.73
CA ALA A 784 40.39 23.51 -13.56
C ALA A 784 40.50 24.46 -12.36
N ALA A 785 40.83 25.75 -12.61
CA ALA A 785 40.92 26.73 -11.54
C ALA A 785 39.55 26.95 -10.85
N ILE A 786 38.50 27.06 -11.65
CA ILE A 786 37.13 27.29 -11.12
C ILE A 786 36.67 26.06 -10.35
N ILE A 787 36.80 24.86 -10.96
CA ILE A 787 36.35 23.61 -10.32
C ILE A 787 37.13 23.34 -9.02
N TYR A 788 38.46 23.62 -9.02
CA TYR A 788 39.28 23.44 -7.84
C TYR A 788 38.84 24.35 -6.68
N ASP A 789 38.63 25.63 -6.96
CA ASP A 789 38.17 26.60 -5.94
C ASP A 789 36.80 26.24 -5.36
N LEU A 790 35.92 25.60 -6.16
CA LEU A 790 34.63 25.11 -5.71
C LEU A 790 34.75 23.78 -4.92
N LEU A 791 35.58 22.86 -5.40
CA LEU A 791 35.66 21.48 -4.83
C LEU A 791 36.59 21.39 -3.60
N ALA A 792 37.71 22.14 -3.57
CA ALA A 792 38.72 22.00 -2.53
C ALA A 792 38.20 22.18 -1.08
N PRO A 793 37.30 23.13 -0.79
CA PRO A 793 36.68 23.25 0.54
C PRO A 793 35.93 21.99 1.00
N HIS A 794 35.41 21.21 0.07
CA HIS A 794 34.60 20.01 0.28
C HIS A 794 35.32 18.69 -0.06
N SER A 795 36.64 18.75 -0.39
CA SER A 795 37.42 17.59 -0.85
C SER A 795 37.55 16.49 0.20
N HIS A 796 37.39 16.83 1.48
CA HIS A 796 37.38 15.85 2.59
C HIS A 796 36.20 14.86 2.56
N ARG A 797 35.15 15.14 1.76
CA ARG A 797 33.94 14.30 1.62
C ARG A 797 34.22 13.06 0.79
N LEU A 798 33.42 12.03 1.05
CA LEU A 798 33.34 10.84 0.21
C LEU A 798 32.36 11.07 -0.97
N ILE A 799 32.67 10.49 -2.10
CA ILE A 799 31.83 10.49 -3.28
C ILE A 799 30.84 9.34 -3.14
N VAL A 800 29.75 9.59 -2.42
CA VAL A 800 28.66 8.65 -2.22
C VAL A 800 27.50 8.98 -3.13
N ILE A 801 27.05 8.01 -3.92
CA ILE A 801 25.93 8.15 -4.84
C ILE A 801 24.65 7.62 -4.18
N VAL A 802 23.61 8.43 -4.31
CA VAL A 802 22.30 8.20 -3.70
C VAL A 802 21.68 6.85 -4.14
N PRO A 803 21.05 6.09 -3.27
CA PRO A 803 20.95 6.21 -1.81
C PRO A 803 22.03 5.38 -1.06
N GLY A 804 23.31 5.68 -1.29
CA GLY A 804 24.43 4.85 -0.82
C GLY A 804 24.70 3.65 -1.73
N SER A 805 24.31 3.77 -3.02
CA SER A 805 24.43 2.70 -4.02
C SER A 805 25.86 2.45 -4.49
N VAL A 806 26.66 3.50 -4.53
CA VAL A 806 28.08 3.47 -4.89
C VAL A 806 28.85 4.41 -3.96
N CYS A 807 30.03 3.97 -3.50
CA CYS A 807 31.03 4.83 -2.90
C CYS A 807 32.25 4.82 -3.82
N ALA A 808 32.50 5.94 -4.52
CA ALA A 808 33.60 6.07 -5.49
C ALA A 808 34.91 6.55 -4.86
N GLY A 809 35.02 6.54 -3.54
CA GLY A 809 36.15 6.98 -2.78
C GLY A 809 36.10 8.45 -2.35
N SER A 810 37.28 9.06 -2.11
CA SER A 810 37.40 10.43 -1.62
C SER A 810 37.51 11.46 -2.73
N ALA A 811 36.83 12.60 -2.56
CA ALA A 811 36.93 13.76 -3.45
C ALA A 811 38.33 14.43 -3.41
N GLU A 812 39.15 14.06 -2.47
CA GLU A 812 40.57 14.47 -2.44
C GLU A 812 41.34 14.02 -3.69
N ARG A 813 41.02 12.82 -4.25
CA ARG A 813 41.68 12.33 -5.46
C ARG A 813 41.41 13.20 -6.70
N PRO A 814 40.18 13.54 -7.10
CA PRO A 814 39.92 14.45 -8.20
C PRO A 814 40.44 15.87 -7.93
N ALA A 815 40.39 16.38 -6.70
CA ALA A 815 40.99 17.66 -6.32
C ALA A 815 42.52 17.67 -6.57
N ALA A 816 43.21 16.57 -6.23
CA ALA A 816 44.65 16.40 -6.49
C ALA A 816 44.98 16.49 -7.99
N ARG A 817 44.17 15.90 -8.84
CA ARG A 817 44.38 15.96 -10.31
C ARG A 817 44.25 17.40 -10.84
N LEU A 818 43.27 18.16 -10.33
CA LEU A 818 43.14 19.59 -10.70
C LEU A 818 44.30 20.41 -10.16
N ALA A 819 44.71 20.21 -8.90
CA ALA A 819 45.87 20.91 -8.34
C ALA A 819 47.15 20.64 -9.17
N ALA A 820 47.36 19.38 -9.60
CA ALA A 820 48.46 19.01 -10.47
C ALA A 820 48.39 19.70 -11.84
N LEU A 821 47.18 19.80 -12.47
CA LEU A 821 46.98 20.49 -13.71
C LEU A 821 47.28 22.00 -13.60
N LEU A 822 46.99 22.59 -12.43
CA LEU A 822 47.30 23.98 -12.11
C LEU A 822 48.74 24.24 -11.71
N GLY A 823 49.60 23.20 -11.68
CA GLY A 823 51.01 23.30 -11.24
C GLY A 823 51.20 23.39 -9.73
N ARG A 824 50.16 23.16 -8.91
CA ARG A 824 50.17 23.17 -7.43
C ARG A 824 50.55 21.81 -6.89
N HIS A 825 51.77 21.36 -7.19
CA HIS A 825 52.18 19.97 -6.97
C HIS A 825 52.23 19.54 -5.49
N ASP A 826 52.60 20.45 -4.58
CA ASP A 826 52.63 20.15 -3.16
C ASP A 826 51.21 19.99 -2.58
N GLU A 827 50.26 20.83 -3.05
CA GLU A 827 48.84 20.68 -2.68
C GLU A 827 48.29 19.36 -3.26
N ALA A 828 48.66 19.02 -4.51
CA ALA A 828 48.25 17.76 -5.11
C ALA A 828 48.69 16.54 -4.33
N LEU A 829 49.95 16.54 -3.85
CA LEU A 829 50.47 15.45 -3.00
C LEU A 829 49.74 15.38 -1.64
N ALA A 830 49.45 16.52 -1.01
CA ALA A 830 48.74 16.58 0.25
C ALA A 830 47.30 15.99 0.10
N HIS A 831 46.60 16.32 -0.99
CA HIS A 831 45.32 15.72 -1.33
C HIS A 831 45.42 14.22 -1.58
N LEU A 832 46.45 13.71 -2.29
CA LEU A 832 46.62 12.28 -2.51
C LEU A 832 46.89 11.53 -1.21
N ASP A 833 47.70 12.10 -0.29
CA ASP A 833 47.92 11.50 1.02
C ASP A 833 46.66 11.47 1.90
N ALA A 834 45.78 12.48 1.74
CA ALA A 834 44.47 12.48 2.39
C ALA A 834 43.53 11.43 1.76
N ALA A 835 43.56 11.31 0.43
CA ALA A 835 42.80 10.27 -0.29
C ALA A 835 43.21 8.86 0.14
N ASP A 836 44.51 8.58 0.20
CA ASP A 836 45.03 7.27 0.64
C ASP A 836 44.50 6.90 2.05
N ARG A 837 44.61 7.85 3.01
CA ARG A 837 44.09 7.61 4.38
C ARG A 837 42.58 7.35 4.40
N ALA A 838 41.83 8.02 3.53
CA ALA A 838 40.39 7.80 3.43
C ALA A 838 40.08 6.42 2.81
N HIS A 839 40.77 6.07 1.73
CA HIS A 839 40.58 4.82 1.01
C HIS A 839 41.01 3.58 1.84
N GLU A 840 42.09 3.71 2.62
CA GLU A 840 42.54 2.66 3.56
C GLU A 840 41.48 2.40 4.64
N ARG A 841 40.90 3.46 5.25
CA ARG A 841 39.81 3.32 6.23
C ARG A 841 38.58 2.67 5.64
N LEU A 842 38.26 2.99 4.39
CA LEU A 842 37.12 2.41 3.67
C LEU A 842 37.36 0.97 3.20
N GLY A 843 38.61 0.47 3.20
CA GLY A 843 38.98 -0.75 2.50
C GLY A 843 38.76 -0.67 0.98
N ALA A 844 38.88 0.55 0.39
CA ALA A 844 38.56 0.85 -0.99
C ALA A 844 39.71 0.53 -1.95
N ALA A 845 39.95 -0.74 -2.16
CA ALA A 845 41.12 -1.20 -2.91
C ALA A 845 41.14 -0.73 -4.36
N ALA A 846 39.99 -0.64 -5.04
CA ALA A 846 39.91 -0.09 -6.38
C ALA A 846 40.28 1.41 -6.40
N ALA A 847 39.79 2.20 -5.43
CA ALA A 847 40.11 3.62 -5.32
C ALA A 847 41.59 3.89 -5.02
N ILE A 848 42.23 3.03 -4.24
CA ILE A 848 43.67 3.09 -4.00
C ILE A 848 44.43 2.95 -5.33
N ALA A 849 44.04 2.02 -6.20
CA ALA A 849 44.68 1.85 -7.51
C ALA A 849 44.57 3.13 -8.37
N HIS A 850 43.39 3.79 -8.36
CA HIS A 850 43.21 5.09 -9.02
C HIS A 850 44.01 6.22 -8.38
N THR A 851 44.22 6.21 -7.05
CA THR A 851 45.09 7.19 -6.37
C THR A 851 46.54 7.03 -6.79
N HIS A 852 47.00 5.82 -7.00
CA HIS A 852 48.37 5.59 -7.54
C HIS A 852 48.51 6.10 -8.98
N LEU A 853 47.49 5.96 -9.84
CA LEU A 853 47.50 6.56 -11.19
C LEU A 853 47.58 8.10 -11.11
N ALA A 854 46.78 8.71 -10.23
CA ALA A 854 46.82 10.17 -10.03
C ALA A 854 48.22 10.61 -9.47
N ARG A 855 48.84 9.83 -8.58
CA ARG A 855 50.18 10.06 -8.04
C ARG A 855 51.23 10.01 -9.16
N ALA A 856 51.11 9.10 -10.10
CA ALA A 856 52.00 9.03 -11.27
C ALA A 856 51.78 10.23 -12.20
N GLU A 857 50.58 10.74 -12.37
CA GLU A 857 50.29 11.96 -13.11
C GLU A 857 50.96 13.18 -12.46
N VAL A 858 50.85 13.32 -11.12
CA VAL A 858 51.52 14.40 -10.38
C VAL A 858 53.04 14.33 -10.55
N ALA A 859 53.64 13.12 -10.42
CA ALA A 859 55.10 12.91 -10.57
C ALA A 859 55.53 13.36 -11.98
N ARG A 860 54.86 12.96 -13.03
CA ARG A 860 55.23 13.40 -14.41
C ARG A 860 55.17 14.90 -14.58
N ARG A 861 54.09 15.54 -14.10
CA ARG A 861 53.94 17.02 -14.22
C ARG A 861 54.99 17.79 -13.43
N ARG A 862 55.50 17.21 -12.37
CA ARG A 862 56.59 17.74 -11.53
C ARG A 862 57.98 17.46 -12.12
N GLY A 863 58.08 16.50 -13.04
CA GLY A 863 59.36 16.03 -13.58
C GLY A 863 60.06 14.93 -12.73
N ASP A 864 59.33 14.32 -11.81
CA ASP A 864 59.76 13.18 -11.02
C ASP A 864 59.48 11.85 -11.75
N ASP A 865 60.11 10.75 -11.31
CA ASP A 865 59.91 9.42 -11.87
C ASP A 865 58.51 8.88 -11.53
N PRO A 866 57.58 8.66 -12.47
CA PRO A 866 56.26 8.11 -12.23
C PRO A 866 56.23 6.59 -12.03
N THR A 867 57.36 5.90 -12.35
CA THR A 867 57.39 4.44 -12.42
C THR A 867 56.96 3.74 -11.12
N PRO A 868 57.37 4.16 -9.90
CA PRO A 868 56.98 3.50 -8.66
C PRO A 868 55.45 3.52 -8.45
N ALA A 869 54.80 4.67 -8.81
CA ALA A 869 53.34 4.80 -8.68
C ALA A 869 52.60 3.97 -9.72
N LEU A 870 53.14 3.92 -10.97
CA LEU A 870 52.55 3.07 -12.02
C LEU A 870 52.70 1.58 -11.73
N ASP A 871 53.81 1.18 -11.13
CA ASP A 871 54.03 -0.22 -10.70
C ASP A 871 53.05 -0.61 -9.57
N ALA A 872 52.83 0.27 -8.60
CA ALA A 872 51.86 0.06 -7.55
C ALA A 872 50.40 -0.05 -8.11
N ALA A 873 50.00 0.87 -9.01
CA ALA A 873 48.71 0.82 -9.69
C ALA A 873 48.55 -0.50 -10.48
N ALA A 874 49.54 -0.87 -11.27
CA ALA A 874 49.53 -2.10 -12.06
C ALA A 874 49.45 -3.36 -11.21
N SER A 875 50.21 -3.41 -10.10
CA SER A 875 50.18 -4.54 -9.16
C SER A 875 48.81 -4.75 -8.53
N LEU A 876 48.18 -3.66 -8.09
CA LEU A 876 46.78 -3.73 -7.58
C LEU A 876 45.78 -4.09 -8.67
N ALA A 877 45.95 -3.54 -9.87
CA ALA A 877 45.07 -3.85 -11.00
C ALA A 877 45.16 -5.32 -11.43
N ASP A 878 46.33 -5.93 -11.30
CA ASP A 878 46.49 -7.37 -11.59
C ASP A 878 45.95 -8.24 -10.44
N ALA A 879 46.16 -7.82 -9.19
CA ALA A 879 45.65 -8.53 -8.01
C ALA A 879 44.14 -8.55 -7.92
N LEU A 880 43.49 -7.47 -8.33
CA LEU A 880 42.03 -7.26 -8.23
C LEU A 880 41.31 -7.47 -9.56
N ASP A 881 42.02 -7.78 -10.63
CA ASP A 881 41.53 -7.85 -12.01
C ASP A 881 40.72 -6.59 -12.43
N LEU A 882 41.41 -5.44 -12.43
CA LEU A 882 40.90 -4.13 -12.85
C LEU A 882 41.38 -3.77 -14.26
N PRO A 883 40.73 -4.20 -15.35
CA PRO A 883 41.17 -3.97 -16.73
C PRO A 883 41.33 -2.49 -17.09
N PHE A 884 40.42 -1.63 -16.59
CA PHE A 884 40.48 -0.18 -16.83
C PHE A 884 41.75 0.44 -16.24
N VAL A 885 42.05 0.20 -14.98
CA VAL A 885 43.29 0.68 -14.33
C VAL A 885 44.52 0.12 -15.02
N ARG A 886 44.52 -1.16 -15.41
CA ARG A 886 45.59 -1.82 -16.13
C ARG A 886 45.87 -1.16 -17.50
N ARG A 887 44.80 -0.79 -18.24
CA ARG A 887 44.95 -0.02 -19.50
C ARG A 887 45.56 1.34 -19.27
N LEU A 888 45.01 2.13 -18.32
CA LEU A 888 45.54 3.46 -18.00
C LEU A 888 47.02 3.45 -17.57
N ALA A 889 47.39 2.47 -16.73
CA ALA A 889 48.79 2.33 -16.32
C ALA A 889 49.75 2.02 -17.47
N ARG A 890 49.30 1.23 -18.46
CA ARG A 890 50.09 0.97 -19.70
C ARG A 890 50.22 2.22 -20.58
N GLU A 891 49.09 2.91 -20.82
CA GLU A 891 49.08 4.15 -21.63
C GLU A 891 50.00 5.21 -21.01
N ALA A 892 49.90 5.34 -19.67
CA ALA A 892 50.78 6.28 -18.96
C ALA A 892 52.29 5.94 -18.99
N ARG A 893 52.67 4.70 -19.24
CA ARG A 893 54.10 4.33 -19.44
C ARG A 893 54.62 4.65 -20.81
N THR A 894 53.76 4.79 -21.82
CA THR A 894 54.13 5.05 -23.22
C THR A 894 54.00 6.51 -23.59
N SER A 895 53.27 7.32 -22.83
CA SER A 895 53.18 8.77 -22.95
C SER A 895 54.21 9.51 -22.11
#